data_67ab818d4bd39669bb0b478c9af7d552
#
_entry.id   67ab818d4bd39669bb0b478c9af7d552
#
_cell.length_a   1.000
_cell.length_b   1.000
_cell.length_c   1.000
_cell.angle_alpha   90.00
_cell.angle_beta   90.00
_cell.angle_gamma   90.00
#
_symmetry.space_group_name_H-M   'P 1'
#
loop_
_entity.id
_entity.type
_entity.pdbx_description
1 polymer ?
#
loop_
_entity_poly.entity_id
_entity_poly.type
_entity_poly.pdbx_seq_one_letter_code
_entity_poly.pdbx_strand_id
1 'polypeptide(L)'
;MERKEVDIQILIEKGDFIVVSLADFDVIDYQNLAVMLRPIITVRKDAVYIPMFKNEQRLCADNVWAALSSLKQKGLFANTNAMNYAELLSEFGKDRKTVYIISKNSQVREKIIRENTARVRTVFCDLEADGRLYWSQGVFTQRGAAPSSLKGGQYTSRNSNPHIQKRDNPAKAVSAPKQRDYIIATTPTIQGIRKLTSTVRVYEGSILYDSVKNTYRLVKKEFRNNGAYTYSTNQPGIWAKIYDENYNSSFFEDKIRRMLKNPVNVEGIIWPKDILTDSDGVFRGFLINSFSGQPLQTSVLKRDGQMQYFPYWTKTDICTLTLTILQKIKELHKRGILLGCINPAAIRVVDQNTVFFCDTDDYQIEGYPTLSNNISFAAPENLDKRLYLASLDSENFSVAELVFMLMMTGKTPYLSGNSNIIGTIKRMRFPFFVNDYDERNPSLRVMPSMWRYMWSHLSFGMKKAFCSTFQRNMPFNAQGKRLSAFKWYDIVEQYRNEVMHSSSSEDNALYPATFKKKEGDTFYRCSKCGKEHPKFFFDPEYFHDYQVCNACMDMPSDKSYTCVDCGRTFIYKNRTALFHQRMRATNDDWKNQRHCPECKAKKAKCSGCGKMVPYYEINDGLCKDCRENTVFERRTCKECGRSFSITYAEKKYFDSKGFSYPRKCEICRKNKNSGGNSGSSKSGTKRGGFFGGIFGF
;
A
#
# COMPACT_ATOMS: atom_id res chain seq x y z
N MET A 1 12.24 -30.16 -7.99
CA MET A 1 12.77 -30.10 -9.37
C MET A 1 12.97 -28.64 -9.70
N GLU A 2 14.21 -28.24 -9.98
CA GLU A 2 14.48 -26.89 -10.45
C GLU A 2 13.79 -26.65 -11.79
N ARG A 3 13.06 -25.54 -11.91
CA ARG A 3 12.49 -25.12 -13.19
C ARG A 3 13.62 -24.68 -14.10
N LYS A 4 13.66 -25.23 -15.30
CA LYS A 4 14.69 -24.90 -16.28
C LYS A 4 14.35 -23.60 -16.99
N GLU A 5 15.24 -22.61 -16.90
CA GLU A 5 15.12 -21.32 -17.60
C GLU A 5 15.17 -21.52 -19.12
N VAL A 6 14.40 -20.73 -19.84
CA VAL A 6 14.40 -20.71 -21.32
C VAL A 6 15.57 -19.85 -21.78
N ASP A 7 16.49 -20.46 -22.49
CA ASP A 7 17.54 -19.71 -23.17
C ASP A 7 16.93 -18.98 -24.39
N ILE A 8 16.92 -17.65 -24.33
CA ILE A 8 16.37 -16.80 -25.40
C ILE A 8 17.09 -17.03 -26.72
N GLN A 9 18.38 -17.39 -26.70
CA GLN A 9 19.15 -17.71 -27.92
C GLN A 9 18.54 -18.91 -28.65
N ILE A 10 18.01 -19.89 -27.97
CA ILE A 10 17.33 -21.03 -28.56
C ILE A 10 16.08 -20.59 -29.34
N LEU A 11 15.35 -19.58 -28.83
CA LEU A 11 14.16 -19.05 -29.50
C LEU A 11 14.57 -18.28 -30.78
N ILE A 12 15.72 -17.63 -30.79
CA ILE A 12 16.25 -16.92 -31.94
C ILE A 12 16.71 -17.88 -33.06
N GLU A 13 17.42 -18.95 -32.70
CA GLU A 13 18.09 -19.83 -33.67
C GLU A 13 17.13 -20.81 -34.34
N LYS A 14 16.12 -21.30 -33.66
CA LYS A 14 15.23 -22.35 -34.16
C LYS A 14 14.11 -21.91 -35.10
N GLY A 15 13.98 -20.62 -35.33
CA GLY A 15 13.02 -20.08 -36.30
C GLY A 15 11.54 -20.34 -36.01
N ASP A 16 11.21 -20.61 -34.76
CA ASP A 16 9.88 -20.94 -34.31
C ASP A 16 9.07 -19.67 -33.98
N PHE A 17 7.76 -19.79 -33.91
CA PHE A 17 6.88 -18.66 -33.58
C PHE A 17 6.68 -18.53 -32.07
N ILE A 18 6.53 -17.28 -31.60
CA ILE A 18 6.26 -16.94 -30.22
C ILE A 18 4.89 -16.25 -30.13
N VAL A 19 3.96 -16.84 -29.41
CA VAL A 19 2.64 -16.28 -29.16
C VAL A 19 2.55 -15.84 -27.72
N VAL A 20 2.16 -14.60 -27.49
CA VAL A 20 1.98 -14.01 -26.15
C VAL A 20 0.49 -13.78 -25.90
N SER A 21 -0.09 -14.46 -24.91
CA SER A 21 -1.51 -14.26 -24.55
C SER A 21 -1.71 -12.94 -23.82
N LEU A 22 -2.67 -12.13 -24.28
CA LEU A 22 -2.99 -10.83 -23.67
C LEU A 22 -3.71 -10.91 -22.35
N ALA A 23 -4.47 -11.99 -22.12
CA ALA A 23 -5.37 -12.10 -20.97
C ALA A 23 -4.63 -12.27 -19.63
N ASP A 24 -3.33 -12.55 -19.66
CA ASP A 24 -2.58 -13.01 -18.50
C ASP A 24 -1.60 -11.99 -17.92
N PHE A 25 -1.31 -10.92 -18.66
CA PHE A 25 -0.23 -10.00 -18.31
C PHE A 25 -0.74 -8.61 -17.98
N ASP A 26 -0.11 -7.98 -17.00
CA ASP A 26 -0.30 -6.56 -16.72
C ASP A 26 0.66 -5.67 -17.55
N VAL A 27 0.51 -4.35 -17.43
CA VAL A 27 1.34 -3.38 -18.17
C VAL A 27 2.83 -3.56 -17.88
N ILE A 28 3.20 -3.98 -16.68
CA ILE A 28 4.59 -4.14 -16.26
C ILE A 28 5.18 -5.42 -16.87
N ASP A 29 4.41 -6.50 -16.88
CA ASP A 29 4.80 -7.74 -17.52
C ASP A 29 5.07 -7.52 -19.02
N TYR A 30 4.25 -6.69 -19.70
CA TYR A 30 4.48 -6.35 -21.09
C TYR A 30 5.76 -5.52 -21.32
N GLN A 31 6.10 -4.64 -20.40
CA GLN A 31 7.35 -3.88 -20.48
C GLN A 31 8.57 -4.80 -20.33
N ASN A 32 8.54 -5.71 -19.34
CA ASN A 32 9.59 -6.70 -19.13
C ASN A 32 9.70 -7.65 -20.33
N LEU A 33 8.55 -8.12 -20.84
CA LEU A 33 8.47 -8.98 -22.00
C LEU A 33 9.04 -8.28 -23.26
N ALA A 34 8.72 -7.01 -23.45
CA ALA A 34 9.24 -6.23 -24.58
C ALA A 34 10.77 -6.09 -24.51
N VAL A 35 11.34 -5.89 -23.34
CA VAL A 35 12.81 -5.83 -23.15
C VAL A 35 13.44 -7.19 -23.46
N MET A 36 12.87 -8.26 -22.93
CA MET A 36 13.36 -9.63 -23.10
C MET A 36 13.23 -10.11 -24.56
N LEU A 37 12.11 -9.79 -25.23
CA LEU A 37 11.89 -10.18 -26.63
C LEU A 37 12.61 -9.29 -27.63
N ARG A 38 13.16 -8.14 -27.20
CA ARG A 38 13.86 -7.21 -28.10
C ARG A 38 14.95 -7.88 -28.95
N PRO A 39 15.83 -8.75 -28.44
CA PRO A 39 16.82 -9.46 -29.26
C PRO A 39 16.15 -10.31 -30.36
N ILE A 40 15.06 -11.00 -30.03
CA ILE A 40 14.34 -11.83 -31.01
C ILE A 40 13.69 -10.97 -32.08
N ILE A 41 13.02 -9.89 -31.68
CA ILE A 41 12.32 -8.96 -32.58
C ILE A 41 13.31 -8.24 -33.52
N THR A 42 14.49 -7.95 -33.02
CA THR A 42 15.53 -7.31 -33.83
C THR A 42 16.02 -8.22 -34.97
N VAL A 43 16.16 -9.53 -34.70
CA VAL A 43 16.63 -10.53 -35.68
C VAL A 43 15.47 -11.08 -36.49
N ARG A 44 14.30 -11.28 -35.85
CA ARG A 44 13.14 -11.96 -36.45
C ARG A 44 11.83 -11.30 -36.04
N LYS A 45 11.54 -10.17 -36.63
CA LYS A 45 10.34 -9.37 -36.38
C LYS A 45 9.04 -10.12 -36.67
N ASP A 46 9.04 -11.07 -37.58
CA ASP A 46 7.92 -11.90 -38.01
C ASP A 46 7.65 -13.09 -37.11
N ALA A 47 8.48 -13.34 -36.10
CA ALA A 47 8.36 -14.51 -35.23
C ALA A 47 7.52 -14.27 -33.98
N VAL A 48 7.16 -13.04 -33.61
CA VAL A 48 6.44 -12.70 -32.40
C VAL A 48 5.03 -12.23 -32.73
N TYR A 49 4.03 -12.88 -32.14
CA TYR A 49 2.61 -12.62 -32.35
C TYR A 49 1.90 -12.35 -31.03
N ILE A 50 1.12 -11.27 -31.00
CA ILE A 50 0.17 -11.02 -29.92
C ILE A 50 -1.23 -11.09 -30.50
N PRO A 51 -1.98 -12.17 -30.24
CA PRO A 51 -3.33 -12.31 -30.73
C PRO A 51 -4.27 -11.34 -30.02
N MET A 52 -4.93 -10.47 -30.78
CA MET A 52 -5.90 -9.49 -30.30
C MET A 52 -7.31 -9.92 -30.71
N PHE A 53 -7.86 -10.93 -30.02
CA PHE A 53 -9.20 -11.41 -30.30
C PHE A 53 -10.27 -10.41 -29.80
N LYS A 54 -11.34 -10.24 -30.56
CA LYS A 54 -12.42 -9.29 -30.21
C LYS A 54 -13.00 -9.49 -28.79
N ASN A 55 -13.03 -10.74 -28.32
CA ASN A 55 -13.53 -11.06 -26.98
C ASN A 55 -12.52 -10.78 -25.87
N GLU A 56 -11.23 -10.74 -26.15
CA GLU A 56 -10.18 -10.46 -25.17
C GLU A 56 -9.96 -8.95 -24.97
N GLN A 57 -10.33 -8.13 -25.95
CA GLN A 57 -10.30 -6.66 -25.80
C GLN A 57 -11.16 -6.14 -24.63
N ARG A 58 -12.23 -6.86 -24.28
CA ARG A 58 -13.10 -6.51 -23.15
C ARG A 58 -12.56 -6.93 -21.78
N LEU A 59 -11.56 -7.80 -21.76
CA LEU A 59 -10.95 -8.36 -20.55
C LEU A 59 -9.65 -7.62 -20.16
N CYS A 60 -9.07 -6.88 -21.10
CA CYS A 60 -7.89 -6.05 -20.82
C CYS A 60 -8.30 -4.74 -20.15
N ALA A 61 -7.64 -4.40 -19.03
CA ALA A 61 -7.75 -3.06 -18.49
C ALA A 61 -7.28 -2.03 -19.54
N ASP A 62 -7.98 -0.89 -19.64
CA ASP A 62 -7.68 0.18 -20.60
C ASP A 62 -6.20 0.57 -20.68
N ASN A 63 -5.48 0.44 -19.56
CA ASN A 63 -4.04 0.74 -19.46
C ASN A 63 -3.15 -0.27 -20.17
N VAL A 64 -3.52 -1.56 -20.14
CA VAL A 64 -2.80 -2.65 -20.84
C VAL A 64 -2.98 -2.47 -22.33
N TRP A 65 -4.20 -2.15 -22.75
CA TRP A 65 -4.52 -1.87 -24.14
C TRP A 65 -3.77 -0.64 -24.70
N ALA A 66 -3.71 0.44 -23.92
CA ALA A 66 -2.96 1.64 -24.29
C ALA A 66 -1.46 1.37 -24.43
N ALA A 67 -0.88 0.57 -23.51
CA ALA A 67 0.53 0.18 -23.57
C ALA A 67 0.83 -0.71 -24.77
N LEU A 68 -0.04 -1.66 -25.08
CA LEU A 68 0.10 -2.54 -26.27
C LEU A 68 -0.06 -1.77 -27.56
N SER A 69 -1.01 -0.85 -27.65
CA SER A 69 -1.18 0.02 -28.81
C SER A 69 0.07 0.86 -29.06
N SER A 70 0.70 1.36 -28.00
CA SER A 70 1.97 2.08 -28.06
C SER A 70 3.13 1.20 -28.56
N LEU A 71 3.22 -0.04 -28.11
CA LEU A 71 4.23 -1.00 -28.54
C LEU A 71 4.03 -1.40 -30.00
N LYS A 72 2.78 -1.58 -30.43
CA LYS A 72 2.43 -1.85 -31.83
C LYS A 72 2.84 -0.69 -32.75
N GLN A 73 2.56 0.56 -32.38
CA GLN A 73 2.96 1.74 -33.15
C GLN A 73 4.49 1.83 -33.30
N LYS A 74 5.23 1.32 -32.31
CA LYS A 74 6.71 1.25 -32.38
C LYS A 74 7.22 0.05 -33.18
N GLY A 75 6.35 -0.77 -33.76
CA GLY A 75 6.73 -1.94 -34.57
C GLY A 75 7.35 -3.09 -33.77
N LEU A 76 7.10 -3.14 -32.45
CA LEU A 76 7.68 -4.15 -31.55
C LEU A 76 6.98 -5.51 -31.65
N PHE A 77 5.73 -5.56 -32.16
CA PHE A 77 4.96 -6.80 -32.28
C PHE A 77 4.24 -6.89 -33.63
N ALA A 78 4.24 -8.09 -34.23
CA ALA A 78 3.48 -8.36 -35.45
C ALA A 78 1.99 -8.60 -35.10
N ASN A 79 1.10 -8.09 -35.93
CA ASN A 79 -0.34 -8.34 -35.80
C ASN A 79 -0.73 -9.63 -36.50
N THR A 80 -1.68 -10.33 -35.92
CA THR A 80 -2.43 -11.39 -36.61
C THR A 80 -3.88 -10.95 -36.81
N ASN A 81 -4.48 -11.34 -37.93
CA ASN A 81 -5.89 -11.16 -38.24
C ASN A 81 -6.73 -12.36 -37.76
N ALA A 82 -6.12 -13.36 -37.12
CA ALA A 82 -6.82 -14.53 -36.59
C ALA A 82 -7.89 -14.14 -35.59
N MET A 83 -9.03 -14.79 -35.67
CA MET A 83 -10.20 -14.54 -34.79
C MET A 83 -10.14 -15.35 -33.50
N ASN A 84 -9.35 -16.41 -33.47
CA ASN A 84 -9.17 -17.31 -32.32
C ASN A 84 -7.86 -18.10 -32.43
N TYR A 85 -7.51 -18.83 -31.36
CA TYR A 85 -6.29 -19.67 -31.36
C TYR A 85 -6.30 -20.80 -32.38
N ALA A 86 -7.47 -21.33 -32.75
CA ALA A 86 -7.56 -22.39 -33.76
C ALA A 86 -7.11 -21.89 -35.12
N GLU A 87 -7.54 -20.70 -35.54
CA GLU A 87 -7.14 -20.07 -36.77
C GLU A 87 -5.64 -19.74 -36.77
N LEU A 88 -5.18 -19.09 -35.69
CA LEU A 88 -3.77 -18.72 -35.54
C LEU A 88 -2.83 -19.93 -35.62
N LEU A 89 -3.16 -21.01 -34.90
CA LEU A 89 -2.37 -22.21 -34.90
C LEU A 89 -2.46 -22.96 -36.23
N SER A 90 -3.59 -22.87 -36.94
CA SER A 90 -3.74 -23.44 -38.29
C SER A 90 -2.81 -22.76 -39.31
N GLU A 91 -2.62 -21.45 -39.18
CA GLU A 91 -1.65 -20.73 -40.03
C GLU A 91 -0.21 -21.24 -39.83
N PHE A 92 0.19 -21.49 -38.56
CA PHE A 92 1.52 -22.02 -38.24
C PHE A 92 1.69 -23.50 -38.57
N GLY A 93 0.60 -24.26 -38.60
CA GLY A 93 0.61 -25.71 -38.86
C GLY A 93 1.14 -26.08 -40.25
N LYS A 94 1.05 -25.17 -41.21
CA LYS A 94 1.50 -25.38 -42.60
C LYS A 94 3.01 -25.67 -42.72
N ASP A 95 3.79 -25.16 -41.76
CA ASP A 95 5.26 -25.20 -41.85
C ASP A 95 5.91 -26.22 -40.89
N ARG A 96 5.16 -27.04 -40.17
CA ARG A 96 5.62 -28.02 -39.15
C ARG A 96 6.55 -27.43 -38.07
N LYS A 97 6.36 -26.18 -37.72
CA LYS A 97 7.18 -25.46 -36.74
C LYS A 97 6.65 -25.59 -35.33
N THR A 98 7.51 -25.38 -34.36
CA THR A 98 7.12 -25.33 -32.94
C THR A 98 6.66 -23.91 -32.59
N VAL A 99 5.52 -23.80 -31.91
CA VAL A 99 4.98 -22.53 -31.41
C VAL A 99 5.22 -22.46 -29.91
N TYR A 100 5.99 -21.46 -29.50
CA TYR A 100 6.21 -21.15 -28.08
C TYR A 100 5.10 -20.22 -27.59
N ILE A 101 4.44 -20.59 -26.53
CA ILE A 101 3.30 -19.84 -25.99
C ILE A 101 3.68 -19.32 -24.59
N ILE A 102 3.72 -17.99 -24.45
CA ILE A 102 3.96 -17.34 -23.17
C ILE A 102 2.62 -17.03 -22.52
N SER A 103 2.34 -17.69 -21.40
CA SER A 103 1.10 -17.54 -20.64
C SER A 103 1.32 -17.92 -19.17
N LYS A 104 0.75 -17.14 -18.26
CA LYS A 104 0.75 -17.44 -16.81
C LYS A 104 -0.46 -18.24 -16.35
N ASN A 105 -1.53 -18.25 -17.13
CA ASN A 105 -2.83 -18.80 -16.72
C ASN A 105 -3.03 -20.21 -17.26
N SER A 106 -3.28 -21.18 -16.37
CA SER A 106 -3.57 -22.58 -16.72
C SER A 106 -4.83 -22.72 -17.60
N GLN A 107 -5.87 -21.90 -17.34
CA GLN A 107 -7.11 -21.95 -18.13
C GLN A 107 -6.91 -21.53 -19.59
N VAL A 108 -6.07 -20.52 -19.83
CA VAL A 108 -5.71 -20.11 -21.19
C VAL A 108 -4.91 -21.20 -21.89
N ARG A 109 -4.01 -21.88 -21.20
CA ARG A 109 -3.28 -23.02 -21.74
C ARG A 109 -4.23 -24.15 -22.15
N GLU A 110 -5.17 -24.51 -21.27
CA GLU A 110 -6.18 -25.53 -21.56
C GLU A 110 -7.05 -25.13 -22.75
N LYS A 111 -7.42 -23.85 -22.87
CA LYS A 111 -8.14 -23.31 -24.02
C LYS A 111 -7.32 -23.49 -25.31
N ILE A 112 -6.05 -23.08 -25.31
CA ILE A 112 -5.16 -23.20 -26.47
C ILE A 112 -4.98 -24.66 -26.88
N ILE A 113 -4.79 -25.56 -25.92
CA ILE A 113 -4.66 -27.00 -26.18
C ILE A 113 -5.95 -27.55 -26.82
N ARG A 114 -7.12 -27.17 -26.34
CA ARG A 114 -8.41 -27.58 -26.86
C ARG A 114 -8.68 -27.07 -28.28
N GLU A 115 -8.30 -25.82 -28.54
CA GLU A 115 -8.46 -25.14 -29.83
C GLU A 115 -7.39 -25.52 -30.85
N ASN A 116 -6.32 -26.23 -30.47
CA ASN A 116 -5.25 -26.68 -31.36
C ASN A 116 -5.70 -27.86 -32.24
N THR A 117 -6.70 -27.64 -33.07
CA THR A 117 -7.26 -28.66 -34.02
C THR A 117 -6.27 -29.01 -35.13
N ALA A 118 -5.40 -28.11 -35.50
CA ALA A 118 -4.35 -28.30 -36.51
C ALA A 118 -3.18 -29.18 -36.02
N ARG A 119 -3.18 -29.58 -34.74
CA ARG A 119 -2.15 -30.43 -34.11
C ARG A 119 -0.73 -29.85 -34.21
N VAL A 120 -0.63 -28.53 -34.11
CA VAL A 120 0.66 -27.83 -34.10
C VAL A 120 1.40 -28.15 -32.82
N ARG A 121 2.70 -28.34 -32.90
CA ARG A 121 3.54 -28.55 -31.73
C ARG A 121 3.62 -27.25 -30.93
N THR A 122 3.02 -27.24 -29.75
CA THR A 122 3.00 -26.09 -28.83
C THR A 122 3.86 -26.38 -27.61
N VAL A 123 4.65 -25.40 -27.19
CA VAL A 123 5.49 -25.44 -25.98
C VAL A 123 5.16 -24.23 -25.13
N PHE A 124 4.78 -24.47 -23.89
CA PHE A 124 4.40 -23.38 -22.97
C PHE A 124 5.59 -22.89 -22.17
N CYS A 125 5.72 -21.58 -22.08
CA CYS A 125 6.72 -20.88 -21.30
C CYS A 125 6.02 -19.98 -20.27
N ASP A 126 6.48 -20.01 -19.02
CA ASP A 126 6.00 -19.17 -17.93
C ASP A 126 6.90 -17.97 -17.78
N LEU A 127 6.33 -16.76 -17.87
CA LEU A 127 7.03 -15.53 -17.50
C LEU A 127 6.87 -15.35 -15.97
N GLU A 128 7.99 -15.42 -15.27
CA GLU A 128 8.00 -15.21 -13.82
C GLU A 128 8.18 -13.72 -13.47
N ALA A 129 7.95 -13.41 -12.19
CA ALA A 129 8.02 -12.04 -11.69
C ALA A 129 9.43 -11.40 -11.75
N ASP A 130 10.46 -12.22 -11.92
CA ASP A 130 11.84 -11.79 -12.12
C ASP A 130 12.12 -11.32 -13.57
N GLY A 131 11.14 -11.45 -14.45
CA GLY A 131 11.25 -11.10 -15.87
C GLY A 131 11.90 -12.19 -16.72
N ARG A 132 12.14 -13.40 -16.19
CA ARG A 132 12.72 -14.52 -16.92
C ARG A 132 11.65 -15.49 -17.39
N LEU A 133 11.97 -16.22 -18.46
CA LEU A 133 11.14 -17.27 -19.00
C LEU A 133 11.59 -18.64 -18.50
N TYR A 134 10.63 -19.45 -18.07
CA TYR A 134 10.87 -20.83 -17.66
C TYR A 134 10.01 -21.78 -18.46
N TRP A 135 10.55 -22.98 -18.74
CA TRP A 135 9.74 -24.02 -19.34
C TRP A 135 8.61 -24.44 -18.39
N SER A 136 7.38 -24.39 -18.86
CA SER A 136 6.25 -24.88 -18.08
C SER A 136 6.41 -26.37 -17.82
N GLN A 137 6.12 -26.81 -16.59
CA GLN A 137 6.11 -28.25 -16.27
C GLN A 137 4.93 -28.92 -17.00
N GLY A 138 5.26 -29.76 -17.95
CA GLY A 138 4.32 -30.52 -18.76
C GLY A 138 4.48 -30.22 -20.24
N VAL A 139 5.08 -31.16 -20.98
CA VAL A 139 5.04 -31.15 -22.44
C VAL A 139 3.67 -31.71 -22.82
N PHE A 140 2.73 -30.84 -23.19
CA PHE A 140 1.45 -31.29 -23.70
C PHE A 140 1.63 -31.68 -25.18
N THR A 141 1.96 -32.94 -25.40
CA THR A 141 1.82 -33.56 -26.71
C THR A 141 0.40 -34.10 -26.84
N GLN A 142 -0.12 -34.00 -28.03
CA GLN A 142 -1.45 -34.40 -28.52
C GLN A 142 -2.06 -35.65 -27.84
N ARG A 143 -3.39 -35.66 -27.67
CA ARG A 143 -4.15 -36.88 -27.41
C ARG A 143 -3.75 -37.97 -28.41
N GLY A 144 -3.12 -39.06 -27.93
CA GLY A 144 -2.88 -40.26 -28.68
C GLY A 144 -1.43 -40.72 -28.86
N ALA A 145 -0.44 -40.01 -28.37
CA ALA A 145 0.96 -40.49 -28.38
C ALA A 145 1.50 -40.58 -26.93
N ALA A 146 1.95 -41.77 -26.55
CA ALA A 146 2.70 -41.94 -25.30
C ALA A 146 3.96 -41.04 -25.30
N PRO A 147 4.37 -40.49 -24.14
CA PRO A 147 5.53 -39.63 -24.08
C PRO A 147 6.79 -40.39 -24.47
N SER A 148 7.31 -40.12 -25.65
CA SER A 148 8.66 -40.58 -26.00
C SER A 148 9.64 -39.76 -25.15
N SER A 149 10.38 -40.47 -24.32
CA SER A 149 11.49 -39.96 -23.56
C SER A 149 12.46 -39.19 -24.49
N LEU A 150 12.61 -37.91 -24.29
CA LEU A 150 13.69 -37.13 -24.92
C LEU A 150 15.02 -37.63 -24.35
N LYS A 151 15.68 -38.50 -25.09
CA LYS A 151 17.10 -38.84 -24.87
C LYS A 151 17.90 -37.57 -25.09
N GLY A 152 18.47 -37.06 -24.00
CA GLY A 152 19.48 -36.02 -24.06
C GLY A 152 20.72 -36.54 -24.80
N GLY A 153 21.15 -35.77 -25.81
CA GLY A 153 22.41 -35.99 -26.49
C GLY A 153 23.56 -35.85 -25.50
N GLN A 154 24.30 -36.94 -25.34
CA GLN A 154 25.56 -36.96 -24.59
C GLN A 154 26.61 -36.21 -25.36
N TYR A 155 27.20 -35.17 -24.78
CA TYR A 155 28.56 -34.76 -25.09
C TYR A 155 29.50 -35.41 -24.11
N THR A 156 30.35 -36.30 -24.65
CA THR A 156 31.42 -36.98 -23.95
C THR A 156 32.55 -36.03 -23.68
N SER A 157 33.01 -35.93 -22.44
CA SER A 157 34.40 -35.69 -22.11
C SER A 157 34.87 -36.73 -21.09
N ARG A 158 35.90 -37.44 -21.55
CA ARG A 158 36.66 -38.43 -20.76
C ARG A 158 37.39 -37.73 -19.62
N ASN A 159 37.33 -38.24 -18.37
CA ASN A 159 38.44 -38.93 -17.75
C ASN A 159 38.17 -39.32 -16.27
N SER A 160 38.55 -40.60 -16.02
CA SER A 160 39.11 -41.20 -14.82
C SER A 160 38.28 -41.36 -13.53
N ASN A 161 37.93 -42.65 -13.29
CA ASN A 161 37.65 -43.34 -12.03
C ASN A 161 38.85 -43.25 -11.00
N PRO A 162 38.69 -43.56 -9.69
CA PRO A 162 38.22 -44.89 -9.27
C PRO A 162 37.38 -45.00 -7.98
N HIS A 163 36.63 -46.11 -7.92
CA HIS A 163 36.20 -46.92 -6.76
C HIS A 163 36.00 -46.31 -5.37
N ILE A 164 34.77 -46.39 -4.84
CA ILE A 164 34.48 -46.93 -3.50
C ILE A 164 33.08 -47.57 -3.47
N GLN A 165 33.02 -48.67 -2.72
CA GLN A 165 32.03 -49.72 -2.67
C GLN A 165 30.65 -49.34 -2.16
N LYS A 166 29.65 -50.07 -2.68
CA LYS A 166 28.25 -50.21 -2.20
C LYS A 166 28.20 -50.65 -0.73
N ARG A 167 27.32 -50.04 0.04
CA ARG A 167 26.56 -50.71 1.12
C ARG A 167 25.10 -50.30 1.02
N ASP A 168 24.27 -51.29 0.76
CA ASP A 168 22.81 -51.21 0.79
C ASP A 168 22.33 -51.11 2.24
N ASN A 169 21.39 -50.20 2.48
CA ASN A 169 20.30 -50.44 3.43
C ASN A 169 19.13 -49.52 3.09
N PRO A 170 17.89 -50.02 2.94
CA PRO A 170 16.75 -49.24 2.59
C PRO A 170 16.15 -48.57 3.84
N ALA A 171 16.38 -47.27 4.00
CA ALA A 171 15.65 -46.48 4.96
C ALA A 171 14.20 -46.31 4.44
N LYS A 172 13.24 -46.78 5.24
CA LYS A 172 11.80 -46.61 5.02
C LYS A 172 11.49 -45.13 4.76
N ALA A 173 10.87 -44.86 3.61
CA ALA A 173 10.31 -43.59 3.31
C ALA A 173 9.21 -43.25 4.35
N VAL A 174 9.48 -42.28 5.19
CA VAL A 174 8.48 -41.66 6.03
C VAL A 174 7.58 -40.84 5.11
N SER A 175 6.34 -41.32 4.93
CA SER A 175 5.32 -40.62 4.18
C SER A 175 5.14 -39.22 4.76
N ALA A 176 5.26 -38.19 3.90
CA ALA A 176 4.91 -36.82 4.25
C ALA A 176 3.48 -36.77 4.84
N PRO A 177 3.25 -36.02 5.92
CA PRO A 177 1.92 -35.91 6.49
C PRO A 177 0.99 -35.35 5.42
N LYS A 178 -0.13 -36.06 5.16
CA LYS A 178 -1.22 -35.58 4.29
C LYS A 178 -1.63 -34.20 4.75
N GLN A 179 -1.55 -33.24 3.86
CA GLN A 179 -2.08 -31.89 4.04
C GLN A 179 -3.58 -32.04 4.36
N ARG A 180 -3.95 -31.74 5.61
CA ARG A 180 -5.37 -31.70 5.97
C ARG A 180 -5.97 -30.49 5.28
N ASP A 181 -6.99 -30.70 4.47
CA ASP A 181 -7.81 -29.61 3.94
C ASP A 181 -8.54 -28.98 5.12
N TYR A 182 -8.05 -27.81 5.56
CA TYR A 182 -8.70 -27.05 6.61
C TYR A 182 -9.96 -26.41 6.03
N ILE A 183 -11.11 -26.88 6.53
CA ILE A 183 -12.40 -26.27 6.21
C ILE A 183 -12.44 -24.89 6.91
N ILE A 184 -12.31 -23.83 6.14
CA ILE A 184 -12.48 -22.47 6.64
C ILE A 184 -13.97 -22.29 6.90
N ALA A 185 -14.37 -22.21 8.18
CA ALA A 185 -15.74 -21.93 8.54
C ALA A 185 -16.17 -20.56 8.00
N THR A 186 -17.35 -20.48 7.41
CA THR A 186 -17.88 -19.24 6.82
C THR A 186 -18.78 -18.48 7.79
N THR A 187 -19.17 -19.09 8.91
CA THR A 187 -20.06 -18.50 9.89
C THR A 187 -19.39 -18.40 11.28
N PRO A 188 -19.39 -17.24 11.91
CA PRO A 188 -18.80 -17.10 13.24
C PRO A 188 -19.52 -17.92 14.31
N THR A 189 -18.76 -18.62 15.18
CA THR A 189 -19.27 -19.34 16.32
C THR A 189 -19.47 -18.40 17.49
N ILE A 190 -20.57 -17.64 17.50
CA ILE A 190 -20.89 -16.64 18.52
C ILE A 190 -22.28 -16.80 19.13
N GLN A 191 -23.02 -17.85 18.74
CA GLN A 191 -24.35 -18.11 19.29
C GLN A 191 -24.25 -18.76 20.66
N GLY A 192 -25.10 -18.34 21.60
CA GLY A 192 -25.20 -18.93 22.94
C GLY A 192 -24.04 -18.59 23.89
N ILE A 193 -23.29 -17.52 23.63
CA ILE A 193 -22.24 -17.09 24.57
C ILE A 193 -22.82 -16.75 25.93
N ARG A 194 -22.32 -17.45 26.96
CA ARG A 194 -22.70 -17.21 28.36
C ARG A 194 -21.52 -16.59 29.11
N LYS A 195 -21.81 -15.61 29.97
CA LYS A 195 -20.85 -15.09 30.92
C LYS A 195 -20.57 -16.18 31.97
N LEU A 196 -19.31 -16.43 32.26
CA LEU A 196 -18.90 -17.35 33.32
C LEU A 196 -18.67 -16.53 34.59
N THR A 197 -19.50 -16.76 35.60
CA THR A 197 -19.42 -16.08 36.90
C THR A 197 -18.99 -17.06 37.97
N SER A 198 -18.19 -16.59 38.93
CA SER A 198 -17.77 -17.33 40.11
C SER A 198 -17.79 -16.42 41.31
N THR A 199 -17.96 -16.99 42.50
CA THR A 199 -17.83 -16.28 43.75
C THR A 199 -16.38 -16.02 44.14
N VAL A 200 -15.44 -16.75 43.54
CA VAL A 200 -13.99 -16.65 43.79
C VAL A 200 -13.41 -15.44 43.05
N ARG A 201 -12.85 -14.50 43.80
CA ARG A 201 -12.08 -13.39 43.21
C ARG A 201 -10.65 -13.82 42.94
N VAL A 202 -10.12 -13.43 41.77
CA VAL A 202 -8.74 -13.76 41.37
C VAL A 202 -7.86 -12.52 41.49
N TYR A 203 -6.76 -12.67 42.24
CA TYR A 203 -5.76 -11.63 42.52
C TYR A 203 -4.36 -12.26 42.70
N GLU A 204 -3.35 -11.46 42.90
CA GLU A 204 -2.01 -11.94 43.27
C GLU A 204 -2.04 -12.76 44.58
N GLY A 205 -1.51 -13.97 44.55
CA GLY A 205 -1.59 -14.94 45.63
C GLY A 205 -2.68 -16.00 45.45
N SER A 206 -3.67 -15.81 44.57
CA SER A 206 -4.71 -16.80 44.28
C SER A 206 -4.11 -18.08 43.73
N ILE A 207 -4.75 -19.21 44.10
CA ILE A 207 -4.40 -20.55 43.59
C ILE A 207 -5.47 -20.96 42.59
N LEU A 208 -5.00 -21.38 41.40
CA LEU A 208 -5.85 -21.92 40.34
C LEU A 208 -5.39 -23.33 39.99
N TYR A 209 -6.25 -24.06 39.31
CA TYR A 209 -6.08 -25.48 39.01
C TYR A 209 -6.09 -25.73 37.51
N ASP A 210 -5.15 -26.54 37.02
CA ASP A 210 -5.17 -27.00 35.65
C ASP A 210 -6.17 -28.15 35.40
N SER A 211 -6.19 -28.73 34.21
CA SER A 211 -7.13 -29.79 33.83
C SER A 211 -6.96 -31.09 34.64
N VAL A 212 -5.78 -31.33 35.20
CA VAL A 212 -5.44 -32.51 36.04
C VAL A 212 -5.29 -32.16 37.51
N LYS A 213 -5.74 -30.97 37.93
CA LYS A 213 -5.78 -30.49 39.33
C LYS A 213 -4.40 -30.15 39.91
N ASN A 214 -3.35 -29.94 39.10
CA ASN A 214 -2.16 -29.28 39.60
C ASN A 214 -2.46 -27.83 39.97
N THR A 215 -1.73 -27.33 40.97
CA THR A 215 -1.96 -25.98 41.55
C THR A 215 -0.96 -24.97 41.01
N TYR A 216 -1.47 -23.81 40.64
CA TYR A 216 -0.67 -22.67 40.21
C TYR A 216 -1.04 -21.45 41.06
N ARG A 217 -0.04 -20.95 41.81
CA ARG A 217 -0.20 -19.70 42.57
C ARG A 217 0.20 -18.54 41.67
N LEU A 218 -0.67 -17.54 41.54
CA LEU A 218 -0.37 -16.28 40.83
C LEU A 218 0.56 -15.45 41.71
N VAL A 219 1.74 -15.10 41.14
CA VAL A 219 2.77 -14.40 41.92
C VAL A 219 2.71 -12.90 41.67
N LYS A 220 2.84 -12.47 40.44
CA LYS A 220 2.91 -11.05 40.07
C LYS A 220 2.18 -10.80 38.76
N LYS A 221 1.45 -9.68 38.71
CA LYS A 221 0.81 -9.20 37.48
C LYS A 221 1.86 -8.57 36.55
N GLU A 222 2.09 -9.19 35.40
CA GLU A 222 3.08 -8.75 34.42
C GLU A 222 2.50 -7.76 33.41
N PHE A 223 1.34 -8.08 32.81
CA PHE A 223 0.68 -7.19 31.84
C PHE A 223 -0.84 -7.28 31.90
N ARG A 224 -1.48 -6.29 31.25
CA ARG A 224 -2.92 -6.28 30.98
C ARG A 224 -3.12 -6.10 29.46
N ASN A 225 -3.87 -7.02 28.84
CA ASN A 225 -4.22 -6.94 27.42
C ASN A 225 -5.68 -7.36 27.21
N ASN A 226 -6.45 -6.62 26.45
CA ASN A 226 -7.77 -6.99 25.90
C ASN A 226 -8.70 -7.74 26.90
N GLY A 227 -8.89 -7.20 28.10
CA GLY A 227 -9.78 -7.81 29.10
C GLY A 227 -9.20 -9.05 29.79
N ALA A 228 -7.89 -9.25 29.74
CA ALA A 228 -7.18 -10.28 30.47
C ALA A 228 -5.95 -9.73 31.18
N TYR A 229 -5.53 -10.41 32.25
CA TYR A 229 -4.29 -10.14 32.98
C TYR A 229 -3.35 -11.34 32.84
N THR A 230 -2.08 -11.10 32.55
CA THR A 230 -1.03 -12.12 32.58
C THR A 230 -0.27 -12.03 33.88
N TYR A 231 -0.17 -13.15 34.58
CA TYR A 231 0.55 -13.29 35.82
C TYR A 231 1.72 -14.27 35.68
N SER A 232 2.83 -13.97 36.31
CA SER A 232 3.82 -15.01 36.60
C SER A 232 3.26 -15.98 37.65
N THR A 233 3.69 -17.24 37.61
CA THR A 233 3.24 -18.26 38.56
C THR A 233 4.39 -18.73 39.46
N ASN A 234 4.08 -19.51 40.48
CA ASN A 234 5.10 -20.18 41.30
C ASN A 234 5.92 -21.22 40.52
N GLN A 235 5.56 -21.53 39.29
CA GLN A 235 6.29 -22.42 38.43
C GLN A 235 7.18 -21.60 37.47
N PRO A 236 8.52 -21.73 37.53
CA PRO A 236 9.43 -21.01 36.62
C PRO A 236 9.14 -21.32 35.16
N GLY A 237 9.10 -20.26 34.31
CA GLY A 237 8.85 -20.39 32.88
C GLY A 237 7.37 -20.57 32.49
N ILE A 238 6.45 -20.64 33.47
CA ILE A 238 5.02 -20.77 33.24
C ILE A 238 4.29 -19.52 33.74
N TRP A 239 3.49 -18.94 32.88
CA TRP A 239 2.62 -17.82 33.19
C TRP A 239 1.15 -18.21 33.03
N ALA A 240 0.28 -17.45 33.67
CA ALA A 240 -1.16 -17.63 33.64
C ALA A 240 -1.83 -16.39 33.00
N LYS A 241 -2.58 -16.57 31.93
CA LYS A 241 -3.44 -15.53 31.36
C LYS A 241 -4.86 -15.71 31.88
N ILE A 242 -5.35 -14.71 32.62
CA ILE A 242 -6.60 -14.74 33.36
C ILE A 242 -7.54 -13.68 32.79
N TYR A 243 -8.71 -14.08 32.36
CA TYR A 243 -9.73 -13.17 31.86
C TYR A 243 -10.37 -12.35 32.99
N ASP A 244 -10.56 -11.06 32.71
CA ASP A 244 -11.34 -10.18 33.57
C ASP A 244 -12.80 -10.72 33.71
N GLU A 245 -13.41 -10.57 34.87
CA GLU A 245 -14.78 -11.07 35.15
C GLU A 245 -15.83 -10.61 34.14
N ASN A 246 -15.62 -9.43 33.52
CA ASN A 246 -16.52 -8.91 32.51
C ASN A 246 -16.31 -9.54 31.12
N TYR A 247 -15.15 -10.12 30.88
CA TYR A 247 -14.79 -10.76 29.62
C TYR A 247 -14.90 -12.29 29.67
N ASN A 248 -14.82 -12.89 30.88
CA ASN A 248 -14.83 -14.34 31.02
C ASN A 248 -16.16 -14.93 30.51
N SER A 249 -16.07 -15.80 29.54
CA SER A 249 -17.27 -16.37 28.88
C SER A 249 -17.00 -17.75 28.30
N SER A 250 -18.09 -18.48 28.05
CA SER A 250 -18.05 -19.77 27.38
C SER A 250 -17.37 -19.72 26.01
N PHE A 251 -17.40 -18.58 25.32
CA PHE A 251 -16.68 -18.37 24.05
C PHE A 251 -15.17 -18.59 24.23
N PHE A 252 -14.56 -17.96 25.23
CA PHE A 252 -13.13 -18.11 25.48
C PHE A 252 -12.78 -19.52 25.96
N GLU A 253 -13.58 -20.08 26.87
CA GLU A 253 -13.37 -21.44 27.33
C GLU A 253 -13.39 -22.44 26.16
N ASP A 254 -14.41 -22.40 25.32
CA ASP A 254 -14.55 -23.30 24.18
C ASP A 254 -13.40 -23.11 23.17
N LYS A 255 -13.04 -21.83 22.89
CA LYS A 255 -11.93 -21.50 22.00
C LYS A 255 -10.61 -22.06 22.51
N ILE A 256 -10.29 -21.83 23.80
CA ILE A 256 -9.04 -22.33 24.40
C ILE A 256 -9.01 -23.86 24.42
N ARG A 257 -10.12 -24.53 24.75
CA ARG A 257 -10.20 -26.01 24.69
C ARG A 257 -9.95 -26.54 23.27
N ARG A 258 -10.41 -25.79 22.26
CA ARG A 258 -10.15 -26.14 20.85
C ARG A 258 -8.70 -25.92 20.47
N MET A 259 -8.10 -24.83 20.92
CA MET A 259 -6.68 -24.54 20.73
C MET A 259 -5.78 -25.63 21.35
N LEU A 260 -6.13 -26.13 22.53
CA LEU A 260 -5.42 -27.21 23.20
C LEU A 260 -5.52 -28.55 22.45
N LYS A 261 -6.61 -28.82 21.75
CA LYS A 261 -6.76 -29.98 20.88
C LYS A 261 -5.90 -29.90 19.59
N ASN A 262 -5.52 -28.69 19.21
CA ASN A 262 -4.73 -28.41 18.00
C ASN A 262 -3.47 -27.58 18.38
N PRO A 263 -2.50 -28.17 19.08
CA PRO A 263 -1.34 -27.44 19.59
C PRO A 263 -0.46 -26.92 18.46
N VAL A 264 0.06 -25.70 18.64
CA VAL A 264 1.02 -25.07 17.74
C VAL A 264 2.38 -25.09 18.39
N ASN A 265 3.23 -26.05 18.00
CA ASN A 265 4.59 -26.20 18.48
C ASN A 265 5.56 -25.47 17.53
N VAL A 266 5.48 -24.15 17.50
CA VAL A 266 6.39 -23.28 16.72
C VAL A 266 7.06 -22.34 17.71
N GLU A 267 8.38 -22.33 17.71
CA GLU A 267 9.14 -21.46 18.59
C GLU A 267 8.72 -20.00 18.47
N GLY A 268 8.52 -19.34 19.60
CA GLY A 268 8.06 -17.93 19.66
C GLY A 268 6.57 -17.72 19.40
N ILE A 269 5.76 -18.76 19.17
CA ILE A 269 4.31 -18.66 19.21
C ILE A 269 3.83 -19.09 20.60
N ILE A 270 3.30 -18.15 21.39
CA ILE A 270 2.86 -18.37 22.77
C ILE A 270 1.46 -18.96 22.74
N TRP A 271 1.40 -20.30 22.62
CA TRP A 271 0.14 -21.04 22.51
C TRP A 271 -0.34 -21.51 23.90
N PRO A 272 -1.67 -21.64 24.15
CA PRO A 272 -2.20 -22.21 25.38
C PRO A 272 -1.64 -23.60 25.68
N LYS A 273 -1.28 -23.86 26.94
CA LYS A 273 -0.74 -25.15 27.41
C LYS A 273 -1.78 -25.99 28.15
N ASP A 274 -2.58 -25.34 28.97
CA ASP A 274 -3.72 -25.96 29.69
C ASP A 274 -4.70 -24.88 30.14
N ILE A 275 -5.92 -25.27 30.44
CA ILE A 275 -6.92 -24.40 31.06
C ILE A 275 -6.59 -24.16 32.51
N LEU A 276 -7.14 -23.05 33.05
CA LEU A 276 -7.13 -22.77 34.48
C LEU A 276 -8.56 -22.56 35.00
N THR A 277 -8.87 -23.23 36.10
CA THR A 277 -10.12 -23.12 36.84
C THR A 277 -9.87 -22.65 38.27
N ASP A 278 -10.86 -22.00 38.88
CA ASP A 278 -10.85 -21.70 40.31
C ASP A 278 -11.31 -22.90 41.18
N SER A 279 -11.45 -22.71 42.49
CA SER A 279 -11.92 -23.73 43.43
C SER A 279 -13.36 -24.21 43.14
N ASP A 280 -14.19 -23.38 42.53
CA ASP A 280 -15.58 -23.71 42.16
C ASP A 280 -15.61 -24.46 40.79
N GLY A 281 -14.46 -24.70 40.19
CA GLY A 281 -14.32 -25.35 38.88
C GLY A 281 -14.67 -24.46 37.71
N VAL A 282 -14.85 -23.16 37.92
CA VAL A 282 -15.18 -22.20 36.87
C VAL A 282 -13.92 -21.82 36.10
N PHE A 283 -13.97 -21.88 34.76
CA PHE A 283 -12.88 -21.45 33.90
C PHE A 283 -12.51 -20.00 34.16
N ARG A 284 -11.22 -19.72 34.32
CA ARG A 284 -10.68 -18.38 34.57
C ARG A 284 -9.67 -17.93 33.52
N GLY A 285 -9.09 -18.87 32.79
CA GLY A 285 -8.03 -18.58 31.80
C GLY A 285 -7.23 -19.81 31.44
N PHE A 286 -5.97 -19.60 31.16
CA PHE A 286 -5.08 -20.68 30.67
C PHE A 286 -3.60 -20.42 30.99
N LEU A 287 -2.82 -21.49 30.94
CA LEU A 287 -1.37 -21.47 31.08
C LEU A 287 -0.69 -21.21 29.75
N ILE A 288 0.43 -20.49 29.81
CA ILE A 288 1.32 -20.21 28.69
C ILE A 288 2.78 -20.31 29.11
N ASN A 289 3.69 -20.47 28.14
CA ASN A 289 5.09 -20.26 28.41
C ASN A 289 5.38 -18.78 28.67
N SER A 290 6.31 -18.48 29.58
CA SER A 290 6.80 -17.12 29.75
C SER A 290 7.54 -16.64 28.49
N PHE A 291 7.55 -15.35 28.28
CA PHE A 291 8.22 -14.71 27.15
C PHE A 291 8.87 -13.39 27.58
N SER A 292 9.72 -12.86 26.72
CA SER A 292 10.42 -11.60 26.96
C SER A 292 10.31 -10.68 25.75
N GLY A 293 11.04 -9.60 25.77
CA GLY A 293 11.15 -8.66 24.66
C GLY A 293 10.22 -7.45 24.75
N GLN A 294 10.50 -6.49 23.88
CA GLN A 294 9.78 -5.22 23.80
C GLN A 294 8.63 -5.28 22.79
N PRO A 295 7.48 -4.61 23.02
CA PRO A 295 6.41 -4.58 22.03
C PRO A 295 6.89 -3.97 20.71
N LEU A 296 6.66 -4.64 19.58
CA LEU A 296 7.01 -4.17 18.25
C LEU A 296 6.48 -2.75 17.99
N GLN A 297 5.25 -2.48 18.44
CA GLN A 297 4.58 -1.19 18.26
C GLN A 297 5.36 -0.01 18.84
N THR A 298 6.00 -0.19 20.00
CA THR A 298 6.67 0.90 20.72
C THR A 298 8.18 0.86 20.59
N SER A 299 8.76 -0.28 20.26
CA SER A 299 10.21 -0.47 20.16
C SER A 299 10.75 -0.31 18.75
N VAL A 300 10.09 -0.88 17.73
CA VAL A 300 10.60 -0.88 16.34
C VAL A 300 9.81 0.08 15.46
N LEU A 301 8.48 0.12 15.63
CA LEU A 301 7.62 0.97 14.80
C LEU A 301 7.57 2.44 15.25
N LYS A 302 8.31 2.80 16.28
CA LYS A 302 8.51 4.20 16.71
C LYS A 302 10.00 4.51 16.74
N ARG A 303 10.37 5.63 16.13
CA ARG A 303 11.78 6.06 16.07
C ARG A 303 12.45 6.14 17.43
N ASP A 304 11.78 6.77 18.40
CA ASP A 304 12.36 6.94 19.75
C ASP A 304 12.56 5.59 20.44
N GLY A 305 11.60 4.66 20.32
CA GLY A 305 11.73 3.30 20.83
C GLY A 305 12.83 2.52 20.12
N GLN A 306 12.91 2.63 18.79
CA GLN A 306 13.96 1.98 18.01
C GLN A 306 15.35 2.48 18.44
N MET A 307 15.52 3.79 18.60
CA MET A 307 16.78 4.37 19.07
C MET A 307 17.10 3.99 20.54
N GLN A 308 16.08 3.77 21.37
CA GLN A 308 16.25 3.36 22.77
C GLN A 308 16.63 1.89 22.93
N TYR A 309 15.94 0.98 22.22
CA TYR A 309 16.07 -0.46 22.42
C TYR A 309 17.00 -1.14 21.42
N PHE A 310 17.08 -0.58 20.19
CA PHE A 310 17.84 -1.16 19.08
C PHE A 310 18.64 -0.10 18.32
N PRO A 311 19.51 0.69 18.99
CA PRO A 311 20.16 1.89 18.41
C PRO A 311 21.06 1.58 17.21
N TYR A 312 21.60 0.38 17.14
CA TYR A 312 22.55 -0.02 16.10
C TYR A 312 21.92 -0.80 14.93
N TRP A 313 20.60 -0.95 14.95
CA TRP A 313 19.93 -1.65 13.87
C TRP A 313 20.01 -0.89 12.55
N THR A 314 20.17 -1.68 11.51
CA THR A 314 20.22 -1.25 10.12
C THR A 314 18.98 -1.73 9.35
N LYS A 315 18.90 -1.41 8.08
CA LYS A 315 17.84 -1.93 7.21
C LYS A 315 17.91 -3.47 7.08
N THR A 316 19.12 -4.03 7.07
CA THR A 316 19.32 -5.48 7.08
C THR A 316 18.68 -6.15 8.30
N ASP A 317 18.82 -5.53 9.49
CA ASP A 317 18.22 -6.07 10.72
C ASP A 317 16.68 -6.01 10.67
N ILE A 318 16.11 -4.92 10.15
CA ILE A 318 14.66 -4.81 9.93
C ILE A 318 14.18 -5.85 8.91
N CYS A 319 14.92 -6.10 7.84
CA CYS A 319 14.57 -7.16 6.90
C CYS A 319 14.61 -8.53 7.56
N THR A 320 15.63 -8.82 8.37
CA THR A 320 15.76 -10.07 9.12
C THR A 320 14.60 -10.26 10.11
N LEU A 321 14.29 -9.22 10.89
CA LEU A 321 13.10 -9.21 11.76
C LEU A 321 11.82 -9.50 10.98
N THR A 322 11.65 -8.86 9.84
CA THR A 322 10.46 -9.03 8.99
C THR A 322 10.36 -10.48 8.50
N LEU A 323 11.45 -11.08 8.08
CA LEU A 323 11.50 -12.50 7.68
C LEU A 323 11.15 -13.43 8.85
N THR A 324 11.67 -13.16 10.04
CA THR A 324 11.35 -13.91 11.26
C THR A 324 9.85 -13.85 11.59
N ILE A 325 9.25 -12.66 11.50
CA ILE A 325 7.80 -12.44 11.69
C ILE A 325 7.00 -13.19 10.60
N LEU A 326 7.36 -13.00 9.34
CA LEU A 326 6.67 -13.65 8.21
C LEU A 326 6.77 -15.17 8.28
N GLN A 327 7.89 -15.72 8.73
CA GLN A 327 8.03 -17.18 8.91
C GLN A 327 7.01 -17.72 9.92
N LYS A 328 6.78 -17.02 11.03
CA LYS A 328 5.78 -17.43 12.03
C LYS A 328 4.35 -17.30 11.47
N ILE A 329 4.06 -16.23 10.75
CA ILE A 329 2.76 -16.06 10.07
C ILE A 329 2.54 -17.17 9.03
N LYS A 330 3.55 -17.53 8.24
CA LYS A 330 3.48 -18.66 7.28
C LYS A 330 3.13 -19.97 7.99
N GLU A 331 3.74 -20.22 9.15
CA GLU A 331 3.46 -21.44 9.93
C GLU A 331 2.03 -21.47 10.50
N LEU A 332 1.48 -20.33 10.90
CA LEU A 332 0.08 -20.21 11.32
C LEU A 332 -0.87 -20.42 10.12
N HIS A 333 -0.61 -19.73 8.99
CA HIS A 333 -1.44 -19.85 7.78
C HIS A 333 -1.48 -21.29 7.23
N LYS A 334 -0.36 -22.03 7.27
CA LYS A 334 -0.34 -23.47 6.92
C LYS A 334 -1.30 -24.33 7.76
N ARG A 335 -1.63 -23.87 8.97
CA ARG A 335 -2.53 -24.55 9.90
C ARG A 335 -3.95 -24.00 9.86
N GLY A 336 -4.26 -23.12 8.91
CA GLY A 336 -5.56 -22.44 8.83
C GLY A 336 -5.84 -21.47 9.99
N ILE A 337 -4.79 -21.05 10.70
CA ILE A 337 -4.89 -20.08 11.79
C ILE A 337 -4.55 -18.70 11.22
N LEU A 338 -5.45 -17.74 11.44
CA LEU A 338 -5.23 -16.35 11.06
C LEU A 338 -5.03 -15.50 12.31
N LEU A 339 -4.22 -14.46 12.21
CA LEU A 339 -4.12 -13.48 13.29
C LEU A 339 -5.45 -12.74 13.44
N GLY A 340 -6.22 -12.62 12.34
CA GLY A 340 -7.55 -12.02 12.28
C GLY A 340 -7.52 -10.49 12.46
N CYS A 341 -6.72 -10.04 13.42
CA CYS A 341 -6.45 -8.62 13.67
C CYS A 341 -4.98 -8.48 14.06
N ILE A 342 -4.15 -7.98 13.17
CA ILE A 342 -2.72 -7.78 13.46
C ILE A 342 -2.58 -6.69 14.53
N ASN A 343 -1.99 -7.08 15.67
CA ASN A 343 -1.69 -6.19 16.78
C ASN A 343 -0.17 -6.16 17.05
N PRO A 344 0.54 -5.11 16.57
CA PRO A 344 1.98 -5.03 16.80
C PRO A 344 2.39 -4.94 18.29
N ALA A 345 1.49 -4.60 19.19
CA ALA A 345 1.77 -4.63 20.63
C ALA A 345 1.85 -6.06 21.18
N ALA A 346 1.19 -7.03 20.53
CA ALA A 346 1.21 -8.44 20.89
C ALA A 346 2.40 -9.21 20.25
N ILE A 347 3.21 -8.55 19.44
CA ILE A 347 4.47 -9.09 18.93
C ILE A 347 5.62 -8.53 19.77
N ARG A 348 6.34 -9.39 20.47
CA ARG A 348 7.47 -9.02 21.35
C ARG A 348 8.77 -9.29 20.64
N VAL A 349 9.66 -8.31 20.61
CA VAL A 349 10.94 -8.36 19.93
C VAL A 349 12.06 -8.38 20.96
N VAL A 350 12.88 -9.43 20.95
CA VAL A 350 14.11 -9.54 21.74
C VAL A 350 15.29 -9.05 20.89
N ASP A 351 15.39 -9.58 19.69
CA ASP A 351 16.33 -9.19 18.64
C ASP A 351 15.71 -9.49 17.25
N GLN A 352 16.47 -9.29 16.16
CA GLN A 352 15.96 -9.48 14.80
C GLN A 352 15.63 -10.95 14.46
N ASN A 353 16.15 -11.91 15.21
CA ASN A 353 15.93 -13.34 14.99
C ASN A 353 14.92 -13.93 16.00
N THR A 354 14.72 -13.26 17.14
CA THR A 354 13.94 -13.77 18.28
C THR A 354 12.72 -12.89 18.53
N VAL A 355 11.55 -13.40 18.18
CA VAL A 355 10.26 -12.72 18.42
C VAL A 355 9.25 -13.68 19.05
N PHE A 356 8.37 -13.14 19.89
CA PHE A 356 7.26 -13.86 20.48
C PHE A 356 5.91 -13.27 20.02
N PHE A 357 5.05 -14.15 19.52
CA PHE A 357 3.66 -13.84 19.19
C PHE A 357 2.82 -14.18 20.40
N CYS A 358 2.38 -13.14 21.10
CA CYS A 358 1.57 -13.23 22.32
C CYS A 358 0.10 -13.03 21.98
N ASP A 359 -0.81 -13.15 22.96
CA ASP A 359 -2.24 -12.98 22.77
C ASP A 359 -2.83 -13.86 21.65
N THR A 360 -2.30 -15.08 21.50
CA THR A 360 -2.74 -16.03 20.48
C THR A 360 -4.18 -16.52 20.68
N ASP A 361 -4.74 -16.35 21.87
CA ASP A 361 -6.15 -16.56 22.17
C ASP A 361 -7.09 -15.61 21.41
N ASP A 362 -6.58 -14.48 20.91
CA ASP A 362 -7.33 -13.57 20.04
C ASP A 362 -7.29 -14.01 18.56
N TYR A 363 -6.40 -14.92 18.17
CA TYR A 363 -6.30 -15.37 16.78
C TYR A 363 -7.57 -16.08 16.31
N GLN A 364 -7.89 -15.92 15.04
CA GLN A 364 -8.99 -16.64 14.43
C GLN A 364 -8.61 -18.10 14.21
N ILE A 365 -9.38 -18.99 14.79
CA ILE A 365 -9.28 -20.43 14.59
C ILE A 365 -10.65 -20.99 14.19
N GLU A 366 -10.71 -21.81 13.15
CA GLU A 366 -11.97 -22.41 12.68
C GLU A 366 -13.12 -21.36 12.59
N GLY A 367 -14.22 -21.54 13.32
CA GLY A 367 -15.34 -20.60 13.37
C GLY A 367 -15.23 -19.51 14.46
N TYR A 368 -14.14 -19.45 15.22
CA TYR A 368 -13.94 -18.48 16.30
C TYR A 368 -13.22 -17.23 15.77
N PRO A 369 -13.90 -16.10 15.60
CA PRO A 369 -13.28 -14.86 15.12
C PRO A 369 -12.35 -14.25 16.17
N THR A 370 -11.50 -13.30 15.72
CA THR A 370 -10.89 -12.34 16.63
C THR A 370 -11.96 -11.40 17.19
N LEU A 371 -11.85 -11.02 18.47
CA LEU A 371 -12.71 -10.01 19.08
C LEU A 371 -12.07 -8.62 19.07
N SER A 372 -10.78 -8.53 18.81
CA SER A 372 -10.06 -7.28 18.65
C SER A 372 -10.31 -6.66 17.28
N ASN A 373 -10.30 -5.33 17.24
CA ASN A 373 -10.43 -4.57 15.99
C ASN A 373 -9.35 -3.49 15.92
N ASN A 374 -8.41 -3.64 14.98
CA ASN A 374 -7.43 -2.63 14.66
C ASN A 374 -7.68 -2.11 13.24
N ILE A 375 -8.42 -1.02 13.14
CA ILE A 375 -8.82 -0.41 11.87
C ILE A 375 -7.62 -0.13 10.97
N SER A 376 -6.45 0.17 11.55
CA SER A 376 -5.23 0.45 10.77
C SER A 376 -4.72 -0.76 9.99
N PHE A 377 -5.13 -1.98 10.36
CA PHE A 377 -4.76 -3.22 9.67
C PHE A 377 -5.95 -3.90 8.99
N ALA A 378 -7.12 -3.27 9.01
CA ALA A 378 -8.31 -3.88 8.43
C ALA A 378 -8.31 -3.75 6.91
N ALA A 379 -8.51 -4.85 6.20
CA ALA A 379 -8.73 -4.82 4.76
C ALA A 379 -9.95 -3.96 4.40
N PRO A 380 -9.95 -3.26 3.24
CA PRO A 380 -11.00 -2.31 2.86
C PRO A 380 -12.43 -2.86 2.97
N GLU A 381 -12.62 -4.12 2.65
CA GLU A 381 -13.91 -4.82 2.70
C GLU A 381 -14.40 -5.14 4.12
N ASN A 382 -13.55 -4.99 5.12
CA ASN A 382 -13.84 -5.31 6.52
C ASN A 382 -14.00 -4.07 7.42
N LEU A 383 -13.71 -2.88 6.90
CA LEU A 383 -13.69 -1.63 7.67
C LEU A 383 -15.01 -1.27 8.37
N ASP A 384 -16.14 -1.72 7.81
CA ASP A 384 -17.48 -1.44 8.36
C ASP A 384 -18.01 -2.61 9.19
N LYS A 385 -17.26 -3.70 9.34
CA LYS A 385 -17.68 -4.89 10.05
C LYS A 385 -17.18 -4.86 11.49
N ARG A 386 -18.05 -5.10 12.44
CA ARG A 386 -17.68 -5.17 13.86
C ARG A 386 -17.17 -6.54 14.27
N LEU A 387 -17.79 -7.59 13.74
CA LEU A 387 -17.46 -8.97 14.02
C LEU A 387 -17.60 -9.78 12.72
N TYR A 388 -16.54 -10.44 12.33
CA TYR A 388 -16.49 -11.22 11.08
C TYR A 388 -15.38 -12.28 11.16
N LEU A 389 -15.49 -13.29 10.32
CA LEU A 389 -14.37 -14.17 10.04
C LEU A 389 -13.51 -13.55 8.93
N ALA A 390 -12.25 -13.31 9.23
CA ALA A 390 -11.28 -12.87 8.24
C ALA A 390 -11.06 -14.00 7.22
N SER A 391 -10.96 -13.66 5.94
CA SER A 391 -10.43 -14.58 4.94
C SER A 391 -8.91 -14.51 4.92
N LEU A 392 -8.24 -15.56 4.45
CA LEU A 392 -6.79 -15.53 4.24
C LEU A 392 -6.39 -14.36 3.33
N ASP A 393 -7.21 -14.05 2.33
CA ASP A 393 -6.95 -12.93 1.43
C ASP A 393 -7.06 -11.57 2.15
N SER A 394 -8.07 -11.36 3.03
CA SER A 394 -8.15 -10.13 3.83
C SER A 394 -6.99 -10.01 4.81
N GLU A 395 -6.52 -11.12 5.39
CA GLU A 395 -5.33 -11.12 6.23
C GLU A 395 -4.05 -10.83 5.47
N ASN A 396 -3.94 -11.28 4.22
CA ASN A 396 -2.81 -10.94 3.36
C ASN A 396 -2.66 -9.43 3.14
N PHE A 397 -3.77 -8.67 3.13
CA PHE A 397 -3.73 -7.22 3.12
C PHE A 397 -3.10 -6.65 4.41
N SER A 398 -3.52 -7.16 5.56
CA SER A 398 -3.00 -6.76 6.88
C SER A 398 -1.51 -7.11 7.03
N VAL A 399 -1.09 -8.27 6.51
CA VAL A 399 0.33 -8.67 6.46
C VAL A 399 1.14 -7.69 5.60
N ALA A 400 0.62 -7.29 4.45
CA ALA A 400 1.27 -6.29 3.60
C ALA A 400 1.44 -4.94 4.31
N GLU A 401 0.44 -4.51 5.09
CA GLU A 401 0.53 -3.29 5.92
C GLU A 401 1.62 -3.42 6.97
N LEU A 402 1.72 -4.56 7.64
CA LEU A 402 2.78 -4.81 8.63
C LEU A 402 4.17 -4.75 7.97
N VAL A 403 4.35 -5.40 6.82
CA VAL A 403 5.61 -5.35 6.07
C VAL A 403 5.94 -3.91 5.67
N PHE A 404 4.95 -3.15 5.18
CA PHE A 404 5.14 -1.75 4.83
C PHE A 404 5.58 -0.92 6.05
N MET A 405 4.91 -1.08 7.19
CA MET A 405 5.25 -0.37 8.43
C MET A 405 6.66 -0.71 8.92
N LEU A 406 7.09 -1.96 8.79
CA LEU A 406 8.46 -2.37 9.12
C LEU A 406 9.48 -1.71 8.18
N MET A 407 9.25 -1.72 6.87
CA MET A 407 10.14 -1.11 5.89
C MET A 407 10.19 0.42 5.99
N MET A 408 9.10 1.06 6.46
CA MET A 408 8.93 2.51 6.55
C MET A 408 8.86 3.01 8.00
N THR A 409 9.46 2.28 8.95
CA THR A 409 9.59 2.61 10.38
C THR A 409 8.30 3.17 10.99
N GLY A 410 7.24 2.35 10.97
CA GLY A 410 5.94 2.62 11.58
C GLY A 410 5.00 3.52 10.76
N LYS A 411 5.40 3.92 9.56
CA LYS A 411 4.52 4.64 8.64
C LYS A 411 3.44 3.72 8.09
N THR A 412 2.18 4.12 8.18
CA THR A 412 1.07 3.41 7.54
C THR A 412 1.06 3.68 6.02
N PRO A 413 0.57 2.75 5.19
CA PRO A 413 0.52 2.93 3.73
C PRO A 413 -0.28 4.15 3.31
N TYR A 414 -1.38 4.43 4.01
CA TYR A 414 -2.27 5.54 3.69
C TYR A 414 -2.03 6.73 4.61
N LEU A 415 -1.78 7.89 4.02
CA LEU A 415 -1.63 9.14 4.77
C LEU A 415 -2.98 9.54 5.37
N SER A 416 -3.09 9.50 6.69
CA SER A 416 -4.14 10.18 7.42
C SER A 416 -3.63 11.58 7.82
N GLY A 417 -4.06 12.62 7.13
CA GLY A 417 -4.09 13.94 7.75
C GLY A 417 -5.11 13.94 8.90
N ASN A 418 -5.57 15.09 9.37
CA ASN A 418 -6.63 15.22 10.39
C ASN A 418 -7.98 14.58 10.01
N SER A 419 -8.01 13.63 9.10
CA SER A 419 -9.19 13.11 8.44
C SER A 419 -9.35 11.61 8.68
N ASN A 420 -10.59 11.21 8.67
CA ASN A 420 -11.13 9.87 8.76
C ASN A 420 -10.24 8.80 8.08
N ILE A 421 -9.52 8.01 8.86
CA ILE A 421 -8.63 6.92 8.41
C ILE A 421 -9.40 5.91 7.53
N ILE A 422 -10.64 5.57 7.90
CA ILE A 422 -11.50 4.66 7.14
C ILE A 422 -11.71 5.17 5.71
N GLY A 423 -12.05 6.45 5.56
CA GLY A 423 -12.23 7.05 4.25
C GLY A 423 -10.93 7.11 3.43
N THR A 424 -9.78 7.17 4.08
CA THR A 424 -8.48 7.17 3.41
C THR A 424 -8.12 5.78 2.89
N ILE A 425 -8.34 4.74 3.69
CA ILE A 425 -8.16 3.34 3.28
C ILE A 425 -9.13 2.99 2.14
N LYS A 426 -10.43 3.31 2.28
CA LYS A 426 -11.43 3.06 1.23
C LYS A 426 -11.11 3.73 -0.10
N ARG A 427 -10.50 4.92 -0.08
CA ARG A 427 -10.05 5.61 -1.30
C ARG A 427 -8.74 5.08 -1.86
N MET A 428 -8.03 4.25 -1.10
CA MET A 428 -6.74 3.65 -1.48
C MET A 428 -5.75 4.69 -2.05
N ARG A 429 -5.64 5.83 -1.38
CA ARG A 429 -4.71 6.90 -1.76
C ARG A 429 -3.32 6.61 -1.24
N PHE A 430 -2.65 5.67 -1.88
CA PHE A 430 -1.24 5.38 -1.61
C PHE A 430 -0.37 6.49 -2.21
N PRO A 431 0.46 7.17 -1.41
CA PRO A 431 1.13 8.38 -1.85
C PRO A 431 2.45 8.14 -2.59
N PHE A 432 2.94 6.90 -2.64
CA PHE A 432 4.22 6.56 -3.24
C PHE A 432 4.05 5.97 -4.64
N PHE A 433 5.10 6.08 -5.47
CA PHE A 433 5.15 5.56 -6.83
C PHE A 433 6.44 4.77 -7.04
N VAL A 434 6.40 3.80 -7.94
CA VAL A 434 7.58 2.99 -8.30
C VAL A 434 8.68 3.87 -8.87
N ASN A 435 8.31 4.75 -9.78
CA ASN A 435 9.20 5.81 -10.27
C ASN A 435 9.06 7.00 -9.31
N ASP A 436 10.10 7.28 -8.55
CA ASP A 436 10.13 8.30 -7.51
C ASP A 436 9.80 9.72 -8.02
N TYR A 437 9.62 9.91 -9.31
CA TYR A 437 9.60 11.17 -10.07
C TYR A 437 8.25 11.52 -10.72
N ASP A 438 7.12 11.12 -10.19
CA ASP A 438 5.87 11.65 -10.74
C ASP A 438 5.63 13.09 -10.21
N GLU A 439 6.09 14.08 -10.97
CA GLU A 439 5.94 15.51 -10.66
C GLU A 439 4.46 15.93 -10.51
N ARG A 440 3.53 15.16 -11.06
CA ARG A 440 2.09 15.45 -11.06
C ARG A 440 1.41 15.06 -9.75
N ASN A 441 2.11 14.35 -8.84
CA ASN A 441 1.51 13.90 -7.59
C ASN A 441 1.58 14.96 -6.48
N PRO A 442 0.49 15.66 -6.18
CA PRO A 442 0.46 16.66 -5.12
C PRO A 442 0.71 16.07 -3.71
N SER A 443 0.45 14.77 -3.51
CA SER A 443 0.67 14.09 -2.22
C SER A 443 2.16 14.00 -1.86
N LEU A 444 3.06 13.96 -2.84
CA LEU A 444 4.50 13.97 -2.58
C LEU A 444 4.99 15.29 -2.00
N ARG A 445 4.31 16.40 -2.29
CA ARG A 445 4.68 17.73 -1.77
C ARG A 445 4.45 17.85 -0.26
N VAL A 446 3.50 17.12 0.28
CA VAL A 446 3.08 17.21 1.70
C VAL A 446 3.82 16.21 2.59
N MET A 447 4.50 15.23 2.00
CA MET A 447 5.15 14.16 2.74
C MET A 447 6.49 14.62 3.35
N PRO A 448 6.78 14.31 4.64
CA PRO A 448 8.07 14.61 5.24
C PRO A 448 9.24 14.03 4.46
N SER A 449 10.35 14.77 4.36
CA SER A 449 11.55 14.38 3.60
C SER A 449 12.09 13.02 3.99
N MET A 450 12.09 12.68 5.28
CA MET A 450 12.58 11.42 5.80
C MET A 450 11.90 10.21 5.12
N TRP A 451 10.56 10.23 4.97
CA TRP A 451 9.86 9.12 4.31
C TRP A 451 10.13 9.05 2.80
N ARG A 452 10.36 10.18 2.16
CA ARG A 452 10.79 10.19 0.74
C ARG A 452 12.18 9.60 0.58
N TYR A 453 13.11 9.92 1.50
CA TYR A 453 14.44 9.32 1.51
C TYR A 453 14.34 7.80 1.71
N MET A 454 13.63 7.35 2.74
CA MET A 454 13.42 5.93 3.01
C MET A 454 12.82 5.21 1.80
N TRP A 455 11.77 5.78 1.19
CA TRP A 455 11.16 5.23 0.00
C TRP A 455 12.14 5.14 -1.18
N SER A 456 12.95 6.17 -1.41
CA SER A 456 13.90 6.20 -2.53
C SER A 456 14.94 5.08 -2.45
N HIS A 457 15.34 4.69 -1.23
CA HIS A 457 16.30 3.61 -0.98
C HIS A 457 15.70 2.20 -0.99
N LEU A 458 14.37 2.06 -1.07
CA LEU A 458 13.78 0.73 -1.33
C LEU A 458 14.12 0.27 -2.75
N SER A 459 14.30 -1.04 -2.91
CA SER A 459 14.52 -1.63 -4.24
C SER A 459 13.30 -1.47 -5.14
N PHE A 460 13.53 -1.61 -6.44
CA PHE A 460 12.45 -1.56 -7.43
C PHE A 460 11.39 -2.63 -7.16
N GLY A 461 11.83 -3.87 -6.84
CA GLY A 461 10.93 -4.99 -6.52
C GLY A 461 10.03 -4.69 -5.33
N MET A 462 10.61 -4.16 -4.24
CA MET A 462 9.87 -3.77 -3.04
C MET A 462 8.87 -2.63 -3.32
N LYS A 463 9.29 -1.58 -4.03
CA LYS A 463 8.41 -0.48 -4.45
C LYS A 463 7.25 -0.96 -5.31
N LYS A 464 7.55 -1.83 -6.30
CA LYS A 464 6.55 -2.44 -7.19
C LYS A 464 5.53 -3.24 -6.39
N ALA A 465 5.97 -4.08 -5.45
CA ALA A 465 5.09 -4.88 -4.63
C ALA A 465 4.14 -4.00 -3.79
N PHE A 466 4.65 -2.96 -3.13
CA PHE A 466 3.82 -2.04 -2.35
C PHE A 466 2.84 -1.24 -3.23
N CYS A 467 3.29 -0.70 -4.35
CA CYS A 467 2.40 0.01 -5.27
C CYS A 467 1.29 -0.90 -5.79
N SER A 468 1.65 -2.14 -6.17
CA SER A 468 0.68 -3.13 -6.68
C SER A 468 -0.33 -3.57 -5.62
N THR A 469 0.03 -3.50 -4.33
CA THR A 469 -0.85 -3.87 -3.21
C THR A 469 -1.75 -2.72 -2.75
N PHE A 470 -1.22 -1.49 -2.68
CA PHE A 470 -1.91 -0.38 -2.01
C PHE A 470 -2.53 0.65 -2.95
N GLN A 471 -2.13 0.72 -4.21
CA GLN A 471 -2.75 1.62 -5.17
C GLN A 471 -4.05 1.03 -5.72
N ARG A 472 -5.02 1.90 -5.94
CA ARG A 472 -6.31 1.52 -6.51
C ARG A 472 -6.15 0.95 -7.92
N ASN A 473 -6.91 -0.09 -8.24
CA ASN A 473 -6.92 -0.78 -9.55
C ASN A 473 -5.59 -1.46 -9.92
N MET A 474 -4.72 -1.72 -8.95
CA MET A 474 -3.48 -2.47 -9.17
C MET A 474 -3.67 -3.96 -8.90
N PRO A 475 -2.84 -4.84 -9.47
CA PRO A 475 -3.06 -6.29 -9.52
C PRO A 475 -3.26 -6.96 -8.16
N PHE A 476 -2.44 -6.58 -7.16
CA PHE A 476 -2.47 -7.20 -5.83
C PHE A 476 -3.37 -6.46 -4.83
N ASN A 477 -4.11 -5.46 -5.30
CA ASN A 477 -5.11 -4.77 -4.51
C ASN A 477 -6.47 -5.51 -4.53
N ALA A 478 -6.79 -6.20 -5.61
CA ALA A 478 -8.04 -6.91 -5.78
C ALA A 478 -8.15 -8.10 -4.82
N GLN A 479 -9.37 -8.34 -4.32
CA GLN A 479 -9.69 -9.52 -3.53
C GLN A 479 -9.35 -10.82 -4.29
N GLY A 480 -8.78 -11.79 -3.59
CA GLY A 480 -8.35 -13.07 -4.15
C GLY A 480 -7.03 -13.01 -4.93
N LYS A 481 -6.39 -11.83 -5.01
CA LYS A 481 -5.10 -11.66 -5.73
C LYS A 481 -3.98 -11.08 -4.84
N ARG A 482 -4.23 -10.91 -3.56
CA ARG A 482 -3.27 -10.31 -2.64
C ARG A 482 -2.07 -11.21 -2.39
N LEU A 483 -0.91 -10.58 -2.23
CA LEU A 483 0.34 -11.31 -1.96
C LEU A 483 0.27 -11.99 -0.59
N SER A 484 0.48 -13.30 -0.58
CA SER A 484 0.54 -14.09 0.66
C SER A 484 1.79 -13.78 1.49
N ALA A 485 1.79 -14.18 2.77
CA ALA A 485 2.98 -14.10 3.63
C ALA A 485 4.19 -14.83 3.03
N PHE A 486 3.97 -15.88 2.22
CA PHE A 486 5.04 -16.59 1.49
C PHE A 486 5.68 -15.68 0.44
N LYS A 487 4.87 -14.98 -0.36
CA LYS A 487 5.37 -14.08 -1.39
C LYS A 487 6.03 -12.83 -0.79
N TRP A 488 5.50 -12.30 0.29
CA TRP A 488 6.17 -11.23 1.03
C TRP A 488 7.52 -11.68 1.60
N TYR A 489 7.62 -12.92 2.08
CA TYR A 489 8.88 -13.48 2.54
C TYR A 489 9.93 -13.46 1.42
N ASP A 490 9.61 -14.00 0.24
CA ASP A 490 10.50 -14.03 -0.93
C ASP A 490 10.97 -12.61 -1.32
N ILE A 491 10.03 -11.64 -1.36
CA ILE A 491 10.32 -10.24 -1.72
C ILE A 491 11.24 -9.57 -0.69
N VAL A 492 11.00 -9.78 0.59
CA VAL A 492 11.82 -9.20 1.67
C VAL A 492 13.20 -9.85 1.70
N GLU A 493 13.30 -11.16 1.47
CA GLU A 493 14.58 -11.88 1.41
C GLU A 493 15.43 -11.37 0.25
N GLN A 494 14.85 -11.20 -0.93
CA GLN A 494 15.53 -10.61 -2.06
C GLN A 494 16.01 -9.19 -1.73
N TYR A 495 15.14 -8.36 -1.16
CA TYR A 495 15.50 -6.99 -0.78
C TYR A 495 16.63 -6.96 0.27
N ARG A 496 16.59 -7.83 1.28
CA ARG A 496 17.67 -7.95 2.26
C ARG A 496 19.01 -8.25 1.57
N ASN A 497 19.01 -9.19 0.62
CA ASN A 497 20.22 -9.52 -0.13
C ASN A 497 20.73 -8.34 -0.98
N GLU A 498 19.83 -7.59 -1.63
CA GLU A 498 20.18 -6.36 -2.37
C GLU A 498 20.83 -5.32 -1.44
N VAL A 499 20.28 -5.11 -0.24
CA VAL A 499 20.82 -4.16 0.75
C VAL A 499 22.19 -4.61 1.27
N MET A 500 22.37 -5.90 1.57
CA MET A 500 23.63 -6.45 2.06
C MET A 500 24.78 -6.33 1.04
N HIS A 501 24.47 -6.37 -0.25
CA HIS A 501 25.45 -6.26 -1.33
C HIS A 501 25.56 -4.82 -1.89
N SER A 502 24.81 -3.86 -1.33
CA SER A 502 24.91 -2.47 -1.77
C SER A 502 26.24 -1.85 -1.37
N SER A 503 26.86 -1.13 -2.29
CA SER A 503 28.07 -0.35 -2.03
C SER A 503 27.80 0.93 -1.24
N SER A 504 26.53 1.34 -1.10
CA SER A 504 26.14 2.56 -0.41
C SER A 504 25.67 2.25 1.02
N SER A 505 26.34 2.83 2.01
CA SER A 505 25.91 2.74 3.43
C SER A 505 24.53 3.34 3.68
N GLU A 506 24.10 4.33 2.87
CA GLU A 506 22.76 4.94 2.94
C GLU A 506 21.65 3.94 2.57
N ASP A 507 21.93 2.96 1.71
CA ASP A 507 20.94 1.91 1.38
C ASP A 507 20.63 1.00 2.57
N ASN A 508 21.60 0.80 3.46
CA ASN A 508 21.45 0.03 4.70
C ASN A 508 21.04 0.89 5.90
N ALA A 509 20.97 2.20 5.75
CA ALA A 509 20.55 3.09 6.85
C ALA A 509 19.04 2.97 7.10
N LEU A 510 18.63 2.88 8.39
CA LEU A 510 17.21 2.95 8.76
C LEU A 510 16.59 4.30 8.42
N TYR A 511 17.36 5.36 8.61
CA TYR A 511 16.96 6.74 8.39
C TYR A 511 17.95 7.41 7.42
N PRO A 512 17.87 7.11 6.11
CA PRO A 512 18.75 7.71 5.12
C PRO A 512 18.67 9.23 5.19
N ALA A 513 19.82 9.89 5.08
CA ALA A 513 19.90 11.36 5.18
C ALA A 513 19.65 12.05 3.84
N THR A 514 19.73 11.31 2.73
CA THR A 514 19.65 11.84 1.38
C THR A 514 18.66 11.05 0.53
N PHE A 515 18.31 11.60 -0.61
CA PHE A 515 17.56 10.89 -1.64
C PHE A 515 18.53 10.03 -2.47
N LYS A 516 18.14 8.80 -2.80
CA LYS A 516 19.00 7.90 -3.61
C LYS A 516 19.16 8.44 -5.01
N LYS A 517 20.39 8.71 -5.42
CA LYS A 517 20.74 9.05 -6.79
C LYS A 517 20.74 7.81 -7.68
N LYS A 518 20.17 7.92 -8.86
CA LYS A 518 20.25 6.94 -9.92
C LYS A 518 21.08 7.52 -11.06
N GLU A 519 21.66 6.68 -11.89
CA GLU A 519 22.40 7.11 -13.07
C GLU A 519 21.49 7.95 -13.99
N GLY A 520 21.98 9.10 -14.43
CA GLY A 520 21.22 10.06 -15.24
C GLY A 520 20.32 11.04 -14.47
N ASP A 521 20.20 10.91 -13.13
CA ASP A 521 19.41 11.84 -12.33
C ASP A 521 20.08 13.21 -12.22
N THR A 522 19.32 14.28 -12.43
CA THR A 522 19.76 15.65 -12.19
C THR A 522 19.33 16.09 -10.78
N PHE A 523 20.30 16.50 -9.97
CA PHE A 523 20.12 17.02 -8.63
C PHE A 523 20.45 18.50 -8.55
N TYR A 524 19.73 19.21 -7.68
CA TYR A 524 19.88 20.63 -7.46
C TYR A 524 20.21 20.89 -5.99
N ARG A 525 21.13 21.80 -5.74
CA ARG A 525 21.57 22.13 -4.40
C ARG A 525 20.61 23.12 -3.75
N CYS A 526 20.09 22.80 -2.57
CA CYS A 526 19.25 23.71 -1.80
C CYS A 526 20.08 24.88 -1.28
N SER A 527 19.65 26.14 -1.54
CA SER A 527 20.33 27.34 -1.09
C SER A 527 20.34 27.51 0.43
N LYS A 528 19.44 26.85 1.18
CA LYS A 528 19.34 26.93 2.63
C LYS A 528 20.12 25.85 3.39
N CYS A 529 19.93 24.58 3.04
CA CYS A 529 20.58 23.47 3.75
C CYS A 529 21.84 22.92 3.07
N GLY A 530 22.14 23.36 1.85
CA GLY A 530 23.27 22.89 1.06
C GLY A 530 23.15 21.47 0.52
N LYS A 531 22.08 20.74 0.86
CA LYS A 531 21.86 19.36 0.40
C LYS A 531 21.39 19.33 -1.05
N GLU A 532 21.77 18.28 -1.75
CA GLU A 532 21.33 18.04 -3.12
C GLU A 532 20.04 17.21 -3.15
N HIS A 533 19.10 17.63 -3.98
CA HIS A 533 17.80 17.00 -4.11
C HIS A 533 17.36 16.97 -5.59
N PRO A 534 16.53 15.98 -6.01
CA PRO A 534 15.90 16.04 -7.31
C PRO A 534 14.90 17.22 -7.37
N LYS A 535 14.61 17.69 -8.59
CA LYS A 535 13.78 18.90 -8.84
C LYS A 535 12.46 18.92 -8.09
N PHE A 536 11.76 17.76 -7.98
CA PHE A 536 10.47 17.67 -7.30
C PHE A 536 10.52 17.87 -5.77
N PHE A 537 11.71 17.94 -5.16
CA PHE A 537 11.90 18.33 -3.77
C PHE A 537 11.80 19.85 -3.56
N PHE A 538 11.69 20.60 -4.63
CA PHE A 538 11.54 22.03 -4.61
C PHE A 538 10.12 22.41 -5.01
N ASP A 539 9.63 23.53 -4.49
CA ASP A 539 8.36 24.07 -4.91
C ASP A 539 8.51 24.67 -6.32
N PRO A 540 7.73 24.23 -7.32
CA PRO A 540 7.86 24.72 -8.69
C PRO A 540 7.77 26.23 -8.84
N GLU A 541 6.95 26.89 -8.00
CA GLU A 541 6.76 28.33 -8.05
C GLU A 541 7.99 29.11 -7.56
N TYR A 542 8.81 28.50 -6.69
CA TYR A 542 9.97 29.12 -6.06
C TYR A 542 11.31 28.55 -6.53
N PHE A 543 11.27 27.52 -7.37
CA PHE A 543 12.48 26.79 -7.78
C PHE A 543 13.47 27.66 -8.53
N HIS A 544 13.00 28.43 -9.51
CA HIS A 544 13.85 29.25 -10.36
C HIS A 544 14.46 30.45 -9.61
N ASP A 545 13.69 31.06 -8.70
CA ASP A 545 14.10 32.32 -8.03
C ASP A 545 14.91 32.06 -6.76
N TYR A 546 14.61 30.99 -6.03
CA TYR A 546 15.14 30.82 -4.66
C TYR A 546 15.83 29.47 -4.43
N GLN A 547 15.50 28.44 -5.17
CA GLN A 547 16.05 27.09 -5.08
C GLN A 547 16.12 26.54 -3.63
N VAL A 548 15.02 26.69 -2.88
CA VAL A 548 14.87 26.23 -1.49
C VAL A 548 14.06 24.94 -1.50
N CYS A 549 14.58 23.84 -0.91
CA CYS A 549 13.87 22.57 -0.86
C CYS A 549 12.64 22.65 0.06
N ASN A 550 11.63 21.80 -0.19
CA ASN A 550 10.36 21.81 0.55
C ASN A 550 10.54 21.65 2.07
N ALA A 551 11.53 20.88 2.51
CA ALA A 551 11.83 20.74 3.93
C ALA A 551 12.29 22.10 4.53
N CYS A 552 13.17 22.80 3.85
CA CYS A 552 13.62 24.13 4.27
C CYS A 552 12.53 25.19 4.15
N MET A 553 11.60 25.03 3.20
CA MET A 553 10.43 25.92 3.08
C MET A 553 9.54 25.91 4.32
N ASP A 554 9.45 24.76 4.99
CA ASP A 554 8.66 24.61 6.21
C ASP A 554 9.41 24.96 7.51
N MET A 555 10.73 25.21 7.43
CA MET A 555 11.54 25.67 8.55
C MET A 555 11.32 27.17 8.86
N PRO A 556 11.61 27.61 10.10
CA PRO A 556 11.62 29.03 10.44
C PRO A 556 12.57 29.83 9.52
N SER A 557 12.18 31.05 9.17
CA SER A 557 13.02 31.96 8.43
C SER A 557 14.03 32.66 9.36
N ASP A 558 15.09 33.22 8.78
CA ASP A 558 16.13 33.90 9.55
C ASP A 558 15.68 35.27 10.09
N LYS A 559 14.48 35.76 9.71
CA LYS A 559 13.97 37.07 10.09
C LYS A 559 12.83 36.97 11.08
N SER A 560 12.92 37.73 12.17
CA SER A 560 11.85 37.95 13.12
C SER A 560 10.96 39.12 12.73
N TYR A 561 9.73 39.11 13.17
CA TYR A 561 8.71 40.13 12.90
C TYR A 561 7.94 40.45 14.18
N THR A 562 7.52 41.70 14.35
CA THR A 562 6.65 42.10 15.46
C THR A 562 5.18 42.01 15.00
N CYS A 563 4.34 41.37 15.80
CA CYS A 563 2.90 41.25 15.54
C CYS A 563 2.22 42.62 15.73
N VAL A 564 1.46 43.05 14.72
CA VAL A 564 0.72 44.34 14.78
C VAL A 564 -0.42 44.31 15.80
N ASP A 565 -0.92 43.13 16.20
CA ASP A 565 -2.05 43.01 17.12
C ASP A 565 -1.63 42.91 18.60
N CYS A 566 -0.57 42.12 18.88
CA CYS A 566 -0.20 41.78 20.25
C CYS A 566 1.22 42.24 20.65
N GLY A 567 1.97 42.85 19.75
CA GLY A 567 3.33 43.32 19.97
C GLY A 567 4.39 42.24 20.13
N ARG A 568 4.03 40.95 20.16
CA ARG A 568 4.99 39.84 20.33
C ARG A 568 5.82 39.63 19.08
N THR A 569 7.08 39.31 19.27
CA THR A 569 7.97 38.90 18.18
C THR A 569 7.66 37.47 17.76
N PHE A 570 7.66 37.21 16.46
CA PHE A 570 7.45 35.89 15.88
C PHE A 570 8.28 35.71 14.61
N ILE A 571 8.43 34.47 14.18
CA ILE A 571 9.18 34.10 12.99
C ILE A 571 8.22 33.39 12.00
N TYR A 572 8.22 33.82 10.75
CA TYR A 572 7.52 33.10 9.69
C TYR A 572 8.29 31.84 9.27
N LYS A 573 7.58 30.84 8.72
CA LYS A 573 8.24 29.83 7.92
C LYS A 573 8.85 30.43 6.65
N ASN A 574 9.94 29.84 6.15
CA ASN A 574 10.59 30.31 4.92
C ASN A 574 9.59 30.47 3.76
N ARG A 575 8.64 29.53 3.58
CA ARG A 575 7.58 29.62 2.57
C ARG A 575 6.81 30.95 2.65
N THR A 576 6.40 31.35 3.84
CA THR A 576 5.65 32.60 4.04
C THR A 576 6.55 33.82 3.82
N ALA A 577 7.80 33.73 4.27
CA ALA A 577 8.76 34.81 4.09
C ALA A 577 9.08 35.07 2.60
N LEU A 578 9.30 34.01 1.83
CA LEU A 578 9.55 34.06 0.39
C LEU A 578 8.31 34.54 -0.39
N PHE A 579 7.10 34.09 0.01
CA PHE A 579 5.87 34.62 -0.55
C PHE A 579 5.77 36.14 -0.39
N HIS A 580 6.02 36.67 0.81
CA HIS A 580 5.99 38.09 1.03
C HIS A 580 7.11 38.82 0.26
N GLN A 581 8.28 38.22 0.12
CA GLN A 581 9.37 38.76 -0.68
C GLN A 581 8.98 38.84 -2.16
N ARG A 582 8.39 37.80 -2.72
CA ARG A 582 7.92 37.76 -4.10
C ARG A 582 6.82 38.78 -4.34
N MET A 583 5.83 38.85 -3.44
CA MET A 583 4.72 39.80 -3.57
C MET A 583 5.22 41.27 -3.55
N ARG A 584 6.24 41.60 -2.76
CA ARG A 584 6.86 42.94 -2.78
C ARG A 584 7.57 43.21 -4.10
N ALA A 585 8.24 42.21 -4.68
CA ALA A 585 8.95 42.37 -5.95
C ALA A 585 7.99 42.54 -7.15
N THR A 586 6.74 42.08 -7.03
CA THR A 586 5.75 42.15 -8.10
C THR A 586 4.66 43.21 -7.91
N ASN A 587 4.57 43.81 -6.70
CA ASN A 587 3.54 44.79 -6.37
C ASN A 587 4.09 45.74 -5.31
N ASP A 588 4.42 46.99 -5.70
CA ASP A 588 4.99 48.03 -4.83
C ASP A 588 4.05 48.44 -3.69
N ASP A 589 2.72 48.28 -3.89
CA ASP A 589 1.72 48.59 -2.87
C ASP A 589 1.52 47.45 -1.84
N TRP A 590 2.23 46.32 -1.98
CA TRP A 590 2.09 45.19 -1.09
C TRP A 590 2.52 45.50 0.33
N LYS A 591 1.56 45.67 1.23
CA LYS A 591 1.78 45.84 2.67
C LYS A 591 1.51 44.54 3.39
N ASN A 592 2.56 43.92 3.94
CA ASN A 592 2.41 42.75 4.78
C ASN A 592 1.82 43.12 6.14
N GLN A 593 0.61 42.74 6.44
CA GLN A 593 0.06 42.80 7.79
C GLN A 593 0.70 41.69 8.64
N ARG A 594 1.60 42.05 9.55
CA ARG A 594 2.44 41.15 10.34
C ARG A 594 1.67 40.60 11.55
N HIS A 595 0.77 39.68 11.35
CA HIS A 595 0.05 38.97 12.41
C HIS A 595 0.79 37.69 12.80
N CYS A 596 1.03 37.48 14.11
CA CYS A 596 1.59 36.21 14.58
C CYS A 596 0.58 35.05 14.38
N PRO A 597 1.06 33.79 14.36
CA PRO A 597 0.17 32.61 14.13
C PRO A 597 -0.99 32.55 15.11
N GLU A 598 -0.78 32.91 16.39
CA GLU A 598 -1.83 32.90 17.43
C GLU A 598 -2.90 33.98 17.16
N CYS A 599 -2.48 35.20 16.80
CA CYS A 599 -3.42 36.25 16.42
C CYS A 599 -4.14 35.91 15.11
N LYS A 600 -3.43 35.34 14.15
CA LYS A 600 -4.02 34.90 12.87
C LYS A 600 -5.03 33.78 13.05
N ALA A 601 -4.88 32.93 14.06
CA ALA A 601 -5.81 31.86 14.39
C ALA A 601 -7.08 32.35 15.11
N LYS A 602 -7.09 33.57 15.66
CA LYS A 602 -8.27 34.15 16.32
C LYS A 602 -9.38 34.36 15.31
N LYS A 603 -10.57 33.82 15.64
CA LYS A 603 -11.76 33.97 14.84
C LYS A 603 -12.78 34.83 15.57
N ALA A 604 -13.53 35.61 14.83
CA ALA A 604 -14.66 36.39 15.33
C ALA A 604 -15.92 36.09 14.50
N LYS A 605 -17.07 36.21 15.13
CA LYS A 605 -18.36 35.95 14.48
C LYS A 605 -18.80 37.18 13.70
N CYS A 606 -19.10 37.00 12.43
CA CYS A 606 -19.69 38.05 11.60
C CYS A 606 -21.12 38.32 12.06
N SER A 607 -21.47 39.56 12.36
CA SER A 607 -22.82 39.97 12.75
C SER A 607 -23.83 39.87 11.60
N GLY A 608 -23.38 39.89 10.36
CA GLY A 608 -24.24 39.81 9.18
C GLY A 608 -24.64 38.39 8.78
N CYS A 609 -23.67 37.45 8.77
CA CYS A 609 -23.95 36.08 8.29
C CYS A 609 -23.70 35.00 9.38
N GLY A 610 -23.28 35.36 10.58
CA GLY A 610 -23.01 34.42 11.67
C GLY A 610 -21.77 33.54 11.50
N LYS A 611 -21.06 33.59 10.39
CA LYS A 611 -19.85 32.79 10.13
C LYS A 611 -18.69 33.22 11.01
N MET A 612 -17.92 32.23 11.47
CA MET A 612 -16.64 32.48 12.17
C MET A 612 -15.53 32.69 11.13
N VAL A 613 -15.01 33.90 11.03
CA VAL A 613 -13.92 34.29 10.13
C VAL A 613 -12.71 34.82 10.92
N PRO A 614 -11.51 34.87 10.34
CA PRO A 614 -10.37 35.52 10.98
C PRO A 614 -10.76 36.92 11.48
N TYR A 615 -10.46 37.23 12.74
CA TYR A 615 -10.95 38.47 13.37
C TYR A 615 -10.48 39.73 12.64
N TYR A 616 -9.29 39.70 12.03
CA TYR A 616 -8.73 40.82 11.26
C TYR A 616 -9.43 41.04 9.90
N GLU A 617 -10.26 40.13 9.46
CA GLU A 617 -11.11 40.27 8.26
C GLU A 617 -12.48 40.91 8.59
N ILE A 618 -12.79 41.02 9.89
CA ILE A 618 -14.00 41.69 10.35
C ILE A 618 -13.70 43.19 10.49
N ASN A 619 -14.49 44.00 9.79
CA ASN A 619 -14.51 45.44 9.94
C ASN A 619 -15.95 45.88 10.17
N ASP A 620 -16.19 46.73 11.15
CA ASP A 620 -17.51 47.18 11.58
C ASP A 620 -18.49 45.99 11.89
N GLY A 621 -17.95 44.91 12.49
CA GLY A 621 -18.70 43.70 12.82
C GLY A 621 -19.04 42.78 11.65
N LEU A 622 -18.72 43.14 10.41
CA LEU A 622 -19.04 42.39 9.21
C LEU A 622 -17.80 41.78 8.55
N CYS A 623 -17.91 40.52 8.06
CA CYS A 623 -16.89 39.92 7.21
C CYS A 623 -16.85 40.58 5.82
N LYS A 624 -15.77 40.34 5.08
CA LYS A 624 -15.58 40.92 3.74
C LYS A 624 -16.77 40.65 2.82
N ASP A 625 -17.24 39.39 2.77
CA ASP A 625 -18.38 38.99 1.94
C ASP A 625 -19.66 39.75 2.31
N CYS A 626 -19.92 39.93 3.62
CA CYS A 626 -21.12 40.68 4.04
C CYS A 626 -20.99 42.15 3.74
N ARG A 627 -19.83 42.77 3.89
CA ARG A 627 -19.60 44.17 3.53
C ARG A 627 -19.77 44.41 2.04
N GLU A 628 -19.27 43.50 1.22
CA GLU A 628 -19.32 43.60 -0.24
C GLU A 628 -20.74 43.31 -0.80
N ASN A 629 -21.45 42.34 -0.22
CA ASN A 629 -22.75 41.88 -0.69
C ASN A 629 -23.95 42.55 0.04
N THR A 630 -23.69 43.37 1.07
CA THR A 630 -24.78 44.13 1.71
C THR A 630 -25.37 45.09 0.74
N VAL A 631 -26.71 45.12 0.70
CA VAL A 631 -27.49 46.01 -0.20
C VAL A 631 -27.27 47.45 0.25
N PHE A 632 -26.68 48.25 -0.64
CA PHE A 632 -26.56 49.72 -0.46
C PHE A 632 -27.87 50.41 -0.76
N GLU A 633 -28.49 50.06 -1.90
CA GLU A 633 -29.72 50.69 -2.35
C GLU A 633 -30.56 49.71 -3.15
N ARG A 634 -31.91 49.80 -3.01
CA ARG A 634 -32.85 49.07 -3.86
C ARG A 634 -33.46 50.03 -4.84
N ARG A 635 -33.52 49.64 -6.12
CA ARG A 635 -34.07 50.45 -7.23
C ARG A 635 -35.07 49.63 -8.06
N THR A 636 -36.00 50.33 -8.67
CA THR A 636 -36.90 49.74 -9.67
C THR A 636 -36.30 49.91 -11.07
N CYS A 637 -36.21 48.84 -11.82
CA CYS A 637 -35.69 48.86 -13.18
C CYS A 637 -36.62 49.69 -14.10
N LYS A 638 -36.09 50.70 -14.76
CA LYS A 638 -36.83 51.55 -15.68
C LYS A 638 -37.37 50.81 -16.95
N GLU A 639 -36.86 49.63 -17.23
CA GLU A 639 -37.20 48.86 -18.43
C GLU A 639 -38.20 47.75 -18.13
N CYS A 640 -38.02 46.95 -17.10
CA CYS A 640 -38.89 45.80 -16.80
C CYS A 640 -39.68 45.92 -15.50
N GLY A 641 -39.60 47.03 -14.77
CA GLY A 641 -40.36 47.28 -13.54
C GLY A 641 -39.93 46.44 -12.33
N ARG A 642 -39.00 45.49 -12.47
CA ARG A 642 -38.56 44.64 -11.37
C ARG A 642 -37.63 45.40 -10.42
N SER A 643 -37.75 45.12 -9.14
CA SER A 643 -36.82 45.61 -8.14
C SER A 643 -35.45 44.91 -8.29
N PHE A 644 -34.37 45.65 -8.15
CA PHE A 644 -33.01 45.14 -8.09
C PHE A 644 -32.21 45.87 -7.03
N SER A 645 -31.15 45.25 -6.52
CA SER A 645 -30.32 45.82 -5.48
C SER A 645 -28.97 46.24 -6.05
N ILE A 646 -28.42 47.33 -5.53
CA ILE A 646 -27.01 47.71 -5.70
C ILE A 646 -26.33 47.39 -4.41
N THR A 647 -25.23 46.60 -4.47
CA THR A 647 -24.42 46.24 -3.32
C THR A 647 -23.37 47.30 -3.00
N TYR A 648 -22.81 47.28 -1.78
CA TYR A 648 -21.68 48.16 -1.44
C TYR A 648 -20.46 47.93 -2.33
N ALA A 649 -20.22 46.71 -2.79
CA ALA A 649 -19.17 46.41 -3.77
C ALA A 649 -19.43 47.09 -5.12
N GLU A 650 -20.65 47.00 -5.63
CA GLU A 650 -21.04 47.70 -6.87
C GLU A 650 -20.99 49.24 -6.70
N LYS A 651 -21.44 49.74 -5.53
CA LYS A 651 -21.31 51.18 -5.20
C LYS A 651 -19.85 51.59 -5.30
N LYS A 652 -18.95 50.91 -4.61
CA LYS A 652 -17.52 51.20 -4.62
C LYS A 652 -16.91 51.15 -6.02
N TYR A 653 -17.35 50.21 -6.85
CA TYR A 653 -16.93 50.13 -8.25
C TYR A 653 -17.39 51.34 -9.06
N PHE A 654 -18.69 51.70 -8.97
CA PHE A 654 -19.23 52.86 -9.70
C PHE A 654 -18.59 54.18 -9.26
N ASP A 655 -18.43 54.38 -7.95
CA ASP A 655 -17.79 55.56 -7.39
C ASP A 655 -16.30 55.66 -7.85
N SER A 656 -15.54 54.57 -7.83
CA SER A 656 -14.15 54.56 -8.25
C SER A 656 -13.93 54.83 -9.74
N LYS A 657 -14.96 54.59 -10.57
CA LYS A 657 -14.95 54.85 -12.01
C LYS A 657 -15.65 56.15 -12.40
N GLY A 658 -16.23 56.90 -11.45
CA GLY A 658 -17.00 58.08 -11.72
C GLY A 658 -18.32 57.79 -12.48
N PHE A 659 -18.83 56.56 -12.39
CA PHE A 659 -20.06 56.18 -13.12
C PHE A 659 -21.30 56.42 -12.28
N SER A 660 -22.38 56.88 -12.92
CA SER A 660 -23.68 56.96 -12.27
C SER A 660 -24.24 55.55 -12.00
N TYR A 661 -24.95 55.37 -10.89
CA TYR A 661 -25.56 54.11 -10.53
C TYR A 661 -26.60 53.65 -11.57
N PRO A 662 -26.67 52.34 -11.86
CA PRO A 662 -27.52 51.81 -12.90
C PRO A 662 -29.01 52.07 -12.64
N ARG A 663 -29.72 52.48 -13.67
CA ARG A 663 -31.19 52.67 -13.67
C ARG A 663 -31.93 51.43 -14.19
N LYS A 664 -31.19 50.39 -14.68
CA LYS A 664 -31.74 49.14 -15.21
C LYS A 664 -31.12 47.97 -14.47
N CYS A 665 -31.88 46.88 -14.23
CA CYS A 665 -31.36 45.65 -13.64
C CYS A 665 -30.33 45.00 -14.56
N GLU A 666 -29.55 44.10 -14.02
CA GLU A 666 -28.43 43.40 -14.72
C GLU A 666 -28.93 42.70 -16.00
N ILE A 667 -30.09 42.01 -15.92
CA ILE A 667 -30.70 41.32 -17.07
C ILE A 667 -31.00 42.28 -18.21
N CYS A 668 -31.63 43.43 -17.92
CA CYS A 668 -31.95 44.43 -18.94
C CYS A 668 -30.70 45.15 -19.47
N ARG A 669 -29.62 45.25 -18.68
CA ARG A 669 -28.33 45.77 -19.15
C ARG A 669 -27.64 44.80 -20.11
N LYS A 670 -27.72 43.48 -19.85
CA LYS A 670 -27.10 42.45 -20.70
C LYS A 670 -27.87 42.27 -22.02
N ASN A 671 -29.20 42.34 -22.01
CA ASN A 671 -30.02 42.19 -23.22
C ASN A 671 -29.84 43.32 -24.24
N LYS A 672 -29.37 44.50 -23.84
CA LYS A 672 -29.09 45.61 -24.77
C LYS A 672 -27.82 45.42 -25.61
N ASN A 673 -26.89 44.56 -25.12
CA ASN A 673 -25.64 44.25 -25.85
C ASN A 673 -25.81 43.10 -26.88
N SER A 674 -26.96 42.43 -26.89
CA SER A 674 -27.28 41.34 -27.84
C SER A 674 -28.19 41.73 -28.99
N GLY A 675 -28.61 43.01 -29.08
CA GLY A 675 -29.50 43.49 -30.14
C GLY A 675 -28.85 44.58 -31.01
N GLY A 676 -28.08 44.16 -32.02
CA GLY A 676 -27.57 45.10 -33.05
C GLY A 676 -26.31 44.60 -33.74
N ASN A 677 -26.42 43.61 -34.64
CA ASN A 677 -25.91 43.62 -36.00
C ASN A 677 -26.09 42.25 -36.66
N SER A 678 -27.05 42.17 -37.56
CA SER A 678 -27.08 41.15 -38.59
C SER A 678 -26.07 41.53 -39.67
N GLY A 679 -25.05 40.71 -39.88
CA GLY A 679 -24.08 40.92 -40.95
C GLY A 679 -22.87 39.98 -40.87
N SER A 680 -22.99 38.84 -41.57
CA SER A 680 -21.95 38.02 -42.20
C SER A 680 -20.71 37.55 -41.38
N SER A 681 -20.72 36.25 -41.14
CA SER A 681 -19.61 35.29 -41.25
C SER A 681 -18.19 35.76 -40.96
N LYS A 682 -17.58 35.20 -39.87
CA LYS A 682 -16.40 34.35 -39.94
C LYS A 682 -16.02 33.80 -38.57
N SER A 683 -15.73 32.50 -38.56
CA SER A 683 -15.22 31.69 -37.48
C SER A 683 -14.10 32.33 -36.66
N GLY A 684 -14.19 32.19 -35.34
CA GLY A 684 -13.14 32.62 -34.43
C GLY A 684 -13.49 32.37 -32.97
N THR A 685 -13.26 31.17 -32.49
CA THR A 685 -13.38 30.77 -31.09
C THR A 685 -12.54 31.67 -30.20
N LYS A 686 -13.18 32.48 -29.37
CA LYS A 686 -12.56 33.01 -28.14
C LYS A 686 -13.55 32.93 -27.00
N ARG A 687 -13.39 31.91 -26.14
CA ARG A 687 -13.98 31.85 -24.80
C ARG A 687 -13.32 32.93 -23.95
N GLY A 688 -14.07 33.95 -23.60
CA GLY A 688 -13.73 34.90 -22.54
C GLY A 688 -14.70 34.70 -21.38
N GLY A 689 -14.33 33.80 -20.43
CA GLY A 689 -14.97 33.75 -19.13
C GLY A 689 -14.16 34.60 -18.16
N PHE A 690 -14.72 35.69 -17.74
CA PHE A 690 -14.18 36.53 -16.66
C PHE A 690 -15.07 36.39 -15.41
N PHE A 691 -14.42 36.13 -14.29
CA PHE A 691 -14.87 36.00 -12.90
C PHE A 691 -15.16 34.57 -12.40
N GLY A 692 -14.12 33.98 -11.83
CA GLY A 692 -14.20 32.82 -10.97
C GLY A 692 -12.80 32.33 -10.60
N GLY A 693 -12.27 32.76 -9.47
CA GLY A 693 -11.23 31.99 -8.82
C GLY A 693 -9.81 32.55 -8.80
N ILE A 694 -9.58 33.52 -7.97
CA ILE A 694 -8.29 33.69 -7.29
C ILE A 694 -8.65 33.95 -5.83
N PHE A 695 -8.51 32.86 -5.03
CA PHE A 695 -8.16 32.78 -3.62
C PHE A 695 -8.61 31.41 -3.09
N GLY A 696 -7.71 30.44 -3.23
CA GLY A 696 -7.76 29.19 -2.48
C GLY A 696 -6.41 29.04 -1.79
N PHE A 697 -6.42 29.17 -0.48
CA PHE A 697 -5.33 28.79 0.39
C PHE A 697 -5.26 27.27 0.51
#